data_e1d2607feced26ba0d4751a6116d9c4c
#
_entry.id   e1d2607feced26ba0d4751a6116d9c4c
#
_cell.length_a   1.000
_cell.length_b   1.000
_cell.length_c   1.000
_cell.angle_alpha   90.00
_cell.angle_beta   90.00
_cell.angle_gamma   90.00
#
_symmetry.space_group_name_H-M   'P 1'
#
loop_
_entity.id
_entity.type
_entity.pdbx_description
1 polymer ?
#
loop_
_entity_poly.entity_id
_entity_poly.type
_entity_poly.pdbx_seq_one_letter_code
_entity_poly.pdbx_strand_id
1 'polypeptide(L)'
;MKHRKIVGAVGAAAAIAMVPTLSATDAVADDGDWTYGASFPYTRYEAERGWLDRAHVVSLDESQPVNKMLDSKAIEAGEQSYVELWGRDSSVNFTAEVPANAIDLRFSLPDHESGSVDIRVNGVTAASFNLSSESAYQYVQGSKVYDEERYKDPRNGPAHARFLFDEVHALLNRQVNPGDTISVVRTDGKKQSMGIDFVELEQALPEIQRPGNSVSVTDDDLTVTEEVKLGEFQTRSVHAWANDGRDDSEAFLAALKRASEENKTLYIPRGTFEFDRQLVIRHSPKDNHQLVIQGAGIWYTNIHFTKSGKKEGGFDLEHTSHHLTFRDFYEDSNLVSRHDEKAKYKGFQGVTKDSQFINLWIEHFECGFWIGEDVNYDKLKYTERMLVDHSRIRNNFADGLNYSQGTRDSAVRNSNIRGNGDDGLASWASQTKSQPGDPEQYESRSRVTQNNEFTHNTIELGWRAGGIGFFGGVGHKAENNLITGNFEGAGIRLNTVFPGHNFYFNKERNRRISIQRNKIVRSGTKDDYYGNSRGAIDFQEMWGTILNIDVKDNIIVRPFAEDIRSDFAFNDEQLNSRGMSVGDNPRRDWDGYEPQHLVVNYARVNGKVDRGLAEDTNYGLFWWDGDRNNPVDGKTHRYWIPKADGVQINDGMEFSWEGNRKVYNFTPGDKPEYLPISSTRFLDDYTYQGEMAQSFQDPNQPQTVIRFWSHK
;
A
#
# COMPACT_ATOMS: atom_id res chain seq x y z
N MET A 1 54.82 36.29 19.94
CA MET A 1 55.72 35.23 19.45
C MET A 1 55.02 33.90 19.46
N LYS A 2 55.15 33.16 18.37
CA LYS A 2 54.67 31.79 18.06
C LYS A 2 53.20 31.63 17.71
N HIS A 3 52.94 31.70 16.41
CA HIS A 3 51.79 31.18 15.71
C HIS A 3 51.73 29.64 15.82
N ARG A 4 50.53 29.11 16.12
CA ARG A 4 50.18 27.73 15.83
C ARG A 4 49.08 27.72 14.78
N LYS A 5 49.40 27.19 13.60
CA LYS A 5 48.46 26.89 12.54
C LYS A 5 47.59 25.69 12.97
N ILE A 6 46.27 25.87 12.94
CA ILE A 6 45.30 24.76 13.01
C ILE A 6 44.91 24.45 11.57
N VAL A 7 45.20 23.24 11.14
CA VAL A 7 44.76 22.68 9.88
C VAL A 7 43.32 22.21 10.09
N GLY A 8 42.39 22.86 9.47
CA GLY A 8 40.98 22.43 9.43
C GLY A 8 40.79 21.33 8.39
N ALA A 9 40.30 20.19 8.82
CA ALA A 9 39.80 19.17 7.93
C ALA A 9 38.43 19.60 7.40
N VAL A 10 38.33 19.78 6.08
CA VAL A 10 37.08 20.03 5.38
C VAL A 10 36.36 18.69 5.24
N GLY A 11 35.38 18.46 6.04
CA GLY A 11 34.40 17.40 5.82
C GLY A 11 33.42 17.85 4.75
N ALA A 12 33.43 17.19 3.61
CA ALA A 12 32.40 17.39 2.58
C ALA A 12 31.09 16.78 3.07
N ALA A 13 30.22 17.61 3.62
CA ALA A 13 28.81 17.26 3.76
C ALA A 13 28.18 17.35 2.38
N ALA A 14 27.78 16.21 1.81
CA ALA A 14 26.95 16.18 0.64
C ALA A 14 25.57 16.77 1.02
N ALA A 15 25.33 17.99 0.62
CA ALA A 15 24.00 18.59 0.66
C ALA A 15 23.15 17.87 -0.37
N ILE A 16 22.21 17.03 0.08
CA ILE A 16 21.09 16.56 -0.74
C ILE A 16 20.24 17.79 -1.00
N ALA A 17 20.29 18.29 -2.22
CA ALA A 17 19.36 19.31 -2.67
C ALA A 17 17.97 18.69 -2.72
N MET A 18 17.09 19.09 -1.81
CA MET A 18 15.66 18.82 -1.91
C MET A 18 15.14 19.60 -3.14
N VAL A 19 14.84 18.88 -4.20
CA VAL A 19 14.03 19.38 -5.30
C VAL A 19 12.58 19.21 -4.87
N PRO A 20 11.74 20.25 -4.86
CA PRO A 20 10.33 20.09 -4.51
C PRO A 20 9.64 19.32 -5.63
N THR A 21 9.23 18.10 -5.33
CA THR A 21 8.35 17.32 -6.21
C THR A 21 6.94 17.85 -6.09
N LEU A 22 6.49 18.62 -7.07
CA LEU A 22 5.08 18.82 -7.33
C LEU A 22 4.55 17.57 -8.03
N SER A 23 4.11 16.57 -7.28
CA SER A 23 3.21 15.58 -7.84
C SER A 23 1.89 16.29 -8.15
N ALA A 24 1.45 16.21 -9.40
CA ALA A 24 0.15 16.75 -9.82
C ALA A 24 -1.01 15.86 -9.36
N THR A 25 -1.05 15.52 -8.09
CA THR A 25 -2.29 15.20 -7.41
C THR A 25 -2.88 16.54 -6.99
N ASP A 26 -4.15 16.80 -7.26
CA ASP A 26 -4.85 18.02 -6.90
C ASP A 26 -4.24 18.65 -5.66
N ALA A 27 -3.56 19.80 -5.86
CA ALA A 27 -2.88 20.50 -4.80
C ALA A 27 -3.94 20.97 -3.81
N VAL A 28 -4.26 20.06 -2.89
CA VAL A 28 -5.07 20.38 -1.73
C VAL A 28 -4.18 21.26 -0.88
N ALA A 29 -4.47 22.56 -0.75
CA ALA A 29 -3.70 23.46 0.07
C ALA A 29 -3.56 22.87 1.46
N ASP A 30 -2.37 22.93 1.98
CA ASP A 30 -2.01 22.42 3.27
C ASP A 30 -2.58 23.37 4.35
N ASP A 31 -3.45 22.86 5.22
CA ASP A 31 -4.01 23.60 6.34
C ASP A 31 -3.18 23.48 7.62
N GLY A 32 -1.98 22.97 7.50
CA GLY A 32 -1.01 22.84 8.58
C GLY A 32 0.36 22.49 8.02
N ASP A 33 1.40 22.68 8.80
CA ASP A 33 2.80 22.33 8.48
C ASP A 33 3.03 20.79 8.32
N TRP A 34 1.98 20.00 8.03
CA TRP A 34 2.08 18.54 7.96
C TRP A 34 2.28 18.06 6.54
N THR A 35 3.27 17.20 6.36
CA THR A 35 3.49 16.47 5.11
C THR A 35 2.84 15.09 5.17
N TYR A 36 2.23 14.66 4.09
CA TYR A 36 1.61 13.35 3.95
C TYR A 36 2.38 12.50 2.95
N GLY A 37 2.50 11.21 3.28
CA GLY A 37 3.13 10.25 2.38
C GLY A 37 4.64 10.32 2.35
N ALA A 38 5.21 9.51 1.48
CA ALA A 38 6.64 9.41 1.26
C ALA A 38 7.10 10.37 0.16
N SER A 39 8.31 10.88 0.28
CA SER A 39 8.96 11.66 -0.77
C SER A 39 9.83 10.74 -1.62
N PHE A 40 9.43 10.53 -2.88
CA PHE A 40 10.21 9.77 -3.85
C PHE A 40 10.73 10.66 -4.99
N PRO A 41 11.86 10.29 -5.60
CA PRO A 41 12.49 11.11 -6.64
C PRO A 41 11.85 10.97 -8.03
N TYR A 42 10.68 10.34 -8.14
CA TYR A 42 9.98 10.22 -9.41
C TYR A 42 8.89 11.27 -9.58
N THR A 43 8.59 11.59 -10.82
CA THR A 43 7.40 12.36 -11.23
C THR A 43 6.48 11.45 -12.01
N ARG A 44 5.21 11.35 -11.56
CA ARG A 44 4.18 10.54 -12.22
C ARG A 44 3.43 11.34 -13.26
N TYR A 45 3.17 10.70 -14.39
CA TYR A 45 2.36 11.20 -15.51
C TYR A 45 1.22 10.23 -15.74
N GLU A 46 0.03 10.60 -15.31
CA GLU A 46 -1.19 9.81 -15.53
C GLU A 46 -1.52 9.79 -17.02
N ALA A 47 -1.84 8.61 -17.57
CA ALA A 47 -1.96 8.41 -19.01
C ALA A 47 -3.11 9.22 -19.63
N GLU A 48 -4.23 9.35 -18.91
CA GLU A 48 -5.39 10.12 -19.36
C GLU A 48 -5.13 11.64 -19.48
N ARG A 49 -4.04 12.12 -18.90
CA ARG A 49 -3.60 13.52 -19.00
C ARG A 49 -2.65 13.76 -20.17
N GLY A 50 -2.17 12.69 -20.80
CA GLY A 50 -1.33 12.76 -21.99
C GLY A 50 -2.11 13.06 -23.26
N TRP A 51 -1.41 13.38 -24.36
CA TRP A 51 -2.08 13.45 -25.65
C TRP A 51 -2.00 12.10 -26.39
N LEU A 52 -3.09 11.71 -27.01
CA LEU A 52 -3.34 10.38 -27.51
C LEU A 52 -3.24 10.32 -29.03
N ASP A 53 -2.64 9.23 -29.56
CA ASP A 53 -2.73 8.87 -30.97
C ASP A 53 -3.30 7.43 -31.07
N ARG A 54 -4.46 7.28 -31.72
CA ARG A 54 -5.18 6.00 -31.86
C ARG A 54 -5.41 5.28 -30.51
N ALA A 55 -5.75 6.04 -29.52
CA ALA A 55 -6.00 5.60 -28.16
C ALA A 55 -7.17 6.37 -27.56
N HIS A 56 -7.73 5.89 -26.47
CA HIS A 56 -8.82 6.58 -25.76
C HIS A 56 -8.74 6.37 -24.25
N VAL A 57 -9.30 7.31 -23.52
CA VAL A 57 -9.39 7.25 -22.05
C VAL A 57 -10.56 6.36 -21.65
N VAL A 58 -10.33 5.51 -20.67
CA VAL A 58 -11.35 4.74 -19.95
C VAL A 58 -11.37 5.19 -18.52
N SER A 59 -12.50 5.71 -18.05
CA SER A 59 -12.67 6.21 -16.68
C SER A 59 -13.75 5.43 -15.94
N LEU A 60 -13.63 5.40 -14.62
CA LEU A 60 -14.65 4.81 -13.76
C LEU A 60 -15.97 5.58 -13.87
N ASP A 61 -17.06 4.85 -14.10
CA ASP A 61 -18.41 5.42 -14.05
C ASP A 61 -18.89 5.49 -12.60
N GLU A 62 -18.70 6.63 -11.97
CA GLU A 62 -19.12 6.89 -10.58
C GLU A 62 -20.64 6.97 -10.40
N SER A 63 -21.43 6.97 -11.47
CA SER A 63 -22.88 6.90 -11.37
C SER A 63 -23.39 5.49 -11.06
N GLN A 64 -22.54 4.48 -11.21
CA GLN A 64 -22.86 3.09 -10.88
C GLN A 64 -22.80 2.84 -9.36
N PRO A 65 -23.54 1.85 -8.84
CA PRO A 65 -23.37 1.43 -7.45
C PRO A 65 -21.98 0.82 -7.24
N VAL A 66 -21.48 0.89 -6.00
CA VAL A 66 -20.13 0.46 -5.64
C VAL A 66 -19.80 -0.96 -6.11
N ASN A 67 -20.75 -1.90 -6.00
CA ASN A 67 -20.55 -3.27 -6.48
C ASN A 67 -20.38 -3.35 -8.01
N LYS A 68 -20.90 -2.39 -8.77
CA LYS A 68 -20.70 -2.30 -10.21
C LYS A 68 -19.42 -1.57 -10.58
N MET A 69 -19.01 -0.60 -9.77
CA MET A 69 -17.70 0.01 -9.91
C MET A 69 -16.59 -1.03 -9.79
N LEU A 70 -16.74 -2.00 -8.88
CA LEU A 70 -15.80 -3.12 -8.72
C LEU A 70 -15.68 -4.01 -9.96
N ASP A 71 -16.68 -4.04 -10.85
CA ASP A 71 -16.61 -4.75 -12.12
C ASP A 71 -15.76 -4.02 -13.18
N SER A 72 -15.43 -2.74 -12.96
CA SER A 72 -14.64 -1.92 -13.88
C SER A 72 -13.16 -2.04 -13.62
N LYS A 73 -12.37 -2.27 -14.67
CA LYS A 73 -10.90 -2.22 -14.58
C LYS A 73 -10.38 -0.84 -14.14
N ALA A 74 -11.10 0.22 -14.49
CA ALA A 74 -10.70 1.58 -14.16
C ALA A 74 -10.65 1.85 -12.64
N ILE A 75 -11.34 1.05 -11.80
CA ILE A 75 -11.25 1.23 -10.34
C ILE A 75 -9.86 0.92 -9.80
N GLU A 76 -9.12 0.06 -10.48
CA GLU A 76 -7.74 -0.34 -10.10
C GLU A 76 -6.67 0.63 -10.64
N ALA A 77 -7.05 1.54 -11.53
CA ALA A 77 -6.14 2.50 -12.12
C ALA A 77 -5.90 3.71 -11.21
N GLY A 78 -4.77 4.36 -11.39
CA GLY A 78 -4.47 5.67 -10.84
C GLY A 78 -5.59 6.65 -11.19
N GLU A 79 -6.02 7.48 -10.26
CA GLU A 79 -7.13 8.42 -10.45
C GLU A 79 -8.41 7.80 -11.06
N GLN A 80 -8.53 6.47 -11.02
CA GLN A 80 -9.61 5.65 -11.58
C GLN A 80 -9.84 5.86 -13.09
N SER A 81 -8.74 6.09 -13.79
CA SER A 81 -8.73 6.28 -15.25
C SER A 81 -7.46 5.68 -15.85
N TYR A 82 -7.52 5.22 -17.06
CA TYR A 82 -6.38 4.73 -17.83
C TYR A 82 -6.61 4.92 -19.32
N VAL A 83 -5.58 4.71 -20.13
CA VAL A 83 -5.65 4.82 -21.58
C VAL A 83 -5.59 3.44 -22.22
N GLU A 84 -6.48 3.14 -23.17
CA GLU A 84 -6.38 1.97 -24.04
C GLU A 84 -5.71 2.30 -25.37
N LEU A 85 -4.63 1.59 -25.65
CA LEU A 85 -3.92 1.61 -26.93
C LEU A 85 -4.46 0.53 -27.87
N TRP A 86 -4.79 0.89 -29.11
CA TRP A 86 -5.37 -0.01 -30.10
C TRP A 86 -4.47 -0.18 -31.33
N GLY A 87 -3.85 -1.36 -31.41
CA GLY A 87 -3.01 -1.73 -32.54
C GLY A 87 -1.63 -1.07 -32.55
N ARG A 88 -0.83 -1.48 -33.52
CA ARG A 88 0.56 -0.99 -33.70
C ARG A 88 0.61 0.52 -33.89
N ASP A 89 1.62 1.14 -33.33
CA ASP A 89 1.91 2.58 -33.36
C ASP A 89 0.85 3.47 -32.67
N SER A 90 -0.12 2.90 -31.95
CA SER A 90 -0.92 3.71 -31.02
C SER A 90 -0.06 4.16 -29.85
N SER A 91 -0.32 5.34 -29.32
CA SER A 91 0.53 5.92 -28.27
C SER A 91 -0.20 6.85 -27.32
N VAL A 92 0.39 6.97 -26.13
CA VAL A 92 0.16 8.08 -25.21
C VAL A 92 1.48 8.84 -25.04
N ASN A 93 1.38 10.15 -24.98
CA ASN A 93 2.54 11.03 -25.02
C ASN A 93 2.48 12.09 -23.92
N PHE A 94 3.63 12.47 -23.41
CA PHE A 94 3.77 13.44 -22.33
C PHE A 94 4.90 14.43 -22.64
N THR A 95 4.84 15.61 -22.05
CA THR A 95 6.01 16.50 -21.97
C THR A 95 6.69 16.28 -20.64
N ALA A 96 7.96 15.93 -20.65
CA ALA A 96 8.74 15.78 -19.43
C ALA A 96 8.89 17.12 -18.71
N GLU A 97 8.64 17.13 -17.42
CA GLU A 97 8.76 18.30 -16.54
C GLU A 97 10.07 18.30 -15.73
N VAL A 98 10.67 17.12 -15.59
CA VAL A 98 11.87 16.90 -14.79
C VAL A 98 12.92 16.14 -15.60
N PRO A 99 14.21 16.29 -15.24
CA PRO A 99 15.25 15.42 -15.81
C PRO A 99 15.06 13.98 -15.32
N ALA A 100 15.27 13.00 -16.22
CA ALA A 100 15.15 11.59 -15.89
C ALA A 100 16.07 10.71 -16.74
N ASN A 101 16.47 9.56 -16.19
CA ASN A 101 17.19 8.51 -16.91
C ASN A 101 16.63 7.11 -16.59
N ALA A 102 15.51 7.04 -15.90
CA ALA A 102 14.82 5.83 -15.55
C ALA A 102 13.31 6.02 -15.70
N ILE A 103 12.60 4.93 -15.98
CA ILE A 103 11.16 4.90 -16.14
C ILE A 103 10.57 3.68 -15.46
N ASP A 104 9.41 3.87 -14.86
CA ASP A 104 8.48 2.83 -14.45
C ASP A 104 7.17 3.03 -15.21
N LEU A 105 6.60 1.94 -15.74
CA LEU A 105 5.39 1.94 -16.55
C LEU A 105 4.38 0.98 -15.95
N ARG A 106 3.21 1.49 -15.56
CA ARG A 106 2.08 0.66 -15.12
C ARG A 106 1.14 0.40 -16.29
N PHE A 107 0.86 -0.88 -16.51
CA PHE A 107 0.10 -1.36 -17.68
C PHE A 107 -0.90 -2.45 -17.33
N SER A 108 -1.81 -2.74 -18.26
CA SER A 108 -2.73 -3.87 -18.20
C SER A 108 -2.90 -4.52 -19.55
N LEU A 109 -2.94 -5.85 -19.56
CA LEU A 109 -3.26 -6.66 -20.74
C LEU A 109 -4.49 -7.51 -20.45
N PRO A 110 -5.19 -7.99 -21.49
CA PRO A 110 -6.19 -9.04 -21.33
C PRO A 110 -5.56 -10.33 -20.77
N ASP A 111 -6.40 -11.16 -20.17
CA ASP A 111 -6.04 -12.45 -19.61
C ASP A 111 -5.30 -13.35 -20.62
N HIS A 112 -4.19 -13.96 -20.15
CA HIS A 112 -3.28 -14.81 -20.95
C HIS A 112 -2.63 -14.13 -22.16
N GLU A 113 -2.56 -12.80 -22.16
CA GLU A 113 -1.98 -12.06 -23.27
C GLU A 113 -0.60 -11.47 -22.95
N SER A 114 0.08 -11.18 -24.03
CA SER A 114 1.36 -10.46 -24.00
C SER A 114 1.31 -9.30 -25.02
N GLY A 115 2.21 -8.35 -24.87
CA GLY A 115 2.33 -7.22 -25.76
C GLY A 115 3.72 -6.65 -25.76
N SER A 116 3.94 -5.57 -26.50
CA SER A 116 5.20 -4.84 -26.46
C SER A 116 5.02 -3.35 -26.69
N VAL A 117 5.84 -2.57 -26.01
CA VAL A 117 5.90 -1.13 -26.15
C VAL A 117 7.34 -0.62 -26.26
N ASP A 118 7.52 0.45 -27.00
CA ASP A 118 8.71 1.29 -26.96
C ASP A 118 8.44 2.53 -26.12
N ILE A 119 9.38 2.86 -25.29
CA ILE A 119 9.49 4.20 -24.70
C ILE A 119 10.36 5.04 -25.61
N ARG A 120 9.81 6.13 -26.11
CA ARG A 120 10.55 7.03 -27.02
C ARG A 120 10.73 8.40 -26.39
N VAL A 121 11.94 8.93 -26.53
CA VAL A 121 12.27 10.30 -26.15
C VAL A 121 12.50 11.08 -27.44
N ASN A 122 11.68 12.09 -27.72
CA ASN A 122 11.69 12.86 -28.95
C ASN A 122 11.67 11.98 -30.22
N GLY A 123 10.82 10.93 -30.18
CA GLY A 123 10.63 9.98 -31.29
C GLY A 123 11.70 8.89 -31.41
N VAL A 124 12.73 8.87 -30.56
CA VAL A 124 13.83 7.89 -30.62
C VAL A 124 13.67 6.90 -29.42
N THR A 125 13.70 5.60 -29.71
CA THR A 125 13.55 4.55 -28.69
C THR A 125 14.64 4.66 -27.63
N ALA A 126 14.20 4.78 -26.37
CA ALA A 126 15.03 4.89 -25.19
C ALA A 126 14.99 3.61 -24.33
N ALA A 127 13.88 2.86 -24.37
CA ALA A 127 13.73 1.53 -23.79
C ALA A 127 12.66 0.78 -24.59
N SER A 128 12.63 -0.55 -24.46
CA SER A 128 11.59 -1.42 -25.02
C SER A 128 11.19 -2.47 -23.99
N PHE A 129 9.90 -2.70 -23.85
CA PHE A 129 9.36 -3.69 -22.92
C PHE A 129 8.55 -4.75 -23.66
N ASN A 130 8.77 -6.00 -23.27
CA ASN A 130 7.86 -7.10 -23.53
C ASN A 130 6.95 -7.21 -22.30
N LEU A 131 5.66 -7.03 -22.50
CA LEU A 131 4.65 -7.04 -21.44
C LEU A 131 3.96 -8.38 -21.40
N SER A 132 3.61 -8.86 -20.21
CA SER A 132 2.89 -10.10 -19.97
C SER A 132 1.80 -9.88 -18.93
N SER A 133 0.71 -10.63 -19.03
CA SER A 133 -0.32 -10.68 -17.97
C SER A 133 -0.01 -11.72 -16.88
N GLU A 134 1.17 -12.32 -16.87
CA GLU A 134 1.50 -13.43 -15.95
C GLU A 134 1.44 -13.03 -14.47
N SER A 135 1.82 -11.81 -14.12
CA SER A 135 1.71 -11.29 -12.75
C SER A 135 0.35 -10.62 -12.46
N ALA A 136 -0.60 -10.72 -13.38
CA ALA A 136 -1.99 -10.29 -13.20
C ALA A 136 -2.94 -11.49 -13.16
N TYR A 137 -4.23 -11.29 -12.86
CA TYR A 137 -5.29 -12.32 -12.87
C TYR A 137 -5.10 -13.50 -11.91
N GLN A 138 -4.10 -13.52 -11.06
CA GLN A 138 -3.90 -14.57 -10.04
C GLN A 138 -3.88 -15.99 -10.61
N TYR A 139 -3.03 -16.28 -11.55
CA TYR A 139 -2.91 -17.60 -12.17
C TYR A 139 -2.45 -18.67 -11.19
N VAL A 140 -3.22 -19.74 -11.09
CA VAL A 140 -2.91 -20.87 -10.22
C VAL A 140 -1.97 -21.84 -10.92
N GLN A 141 -0.84 -22.13 -10.32
CA GLN A 141 0.16 -23.09 -10.87
C GLN A 141 0.05 -24.49 -10.29
N GLY A 142 -0.53 -24.67 -9.13
CA GLY A 142 -0.55 -25.96 -8.44
C GLY A 142 -1.87 -26.70 -8.49
N SER A 143 -1.93 -27.80 -7.75
CA SER A 143 -3.11 -28.66 -7.67
C SER A 143 -4.03 -28.36 -6.50
N LYS A 144 -3.60 -27.53 -5.58
CA LYS A 144 -4.40 -27.08 -4.42
C LYS A 144 -4.50 -25.57 -4.44
N VAL A 145 -5.73 -25.12 -4.56
CA VAL A 145 -6.12 -23.72 -4.44
C VAL A 145 -6.85 -23.59 -3.12
N TYR A 146 -6.67 -22.51 -2.40
CA TYR A 146 -7.51 -22.22 -1.24
C TYR A 146 -8.96 -22.11 -1.70
N ASP A 147 -9.85 -22.87 -1.09
CA ASP A 147 -11.27 -22.90 -1.48
C ASP A 147 -11.91 -21.52 -1.36
N GLU A 148 -11.53 -20.74 -0.37
CA GLU A 148 -12.04 -19.40 -0.13
C GLU A 148 -11.62 -18.39 -1.20
N GLU A 149 -10.46 -18.58 -1.81
CA GLU A 149 -9.93 -17.72 -2.85
C GLU A 149 -10.22 -18.25 -4.26
N ARG A 150 -10.69 -19.47 -4.37
CA ARG A 150 -11.07 -20.09 -5.64
C ARG A 150 -12.13 -19.29 -6.40
N TYR A 151 -13.01 -18.64 -5.66
CA TYR A 151 -14.04 -17.78 -6.24
C TYR A 151 -13.50 -16.44 -6.76
N LYS A 152 -12.25 -16.13 -6.45
CA LYS A 152 -11.59 -14.88 -6.82
C LYS A 152 -10.67 -15.02 -8.02
N ASP A 153 -10.43 -16.24 -8.46
CA ASP A 153 -9.72 -16.51 -9.71
C ASP A 153 -10.64 -16.19 -10.89
N PRO A 154 -10.33 -15.19 -11.74
CA PRO A 154 -11.16 -14.79 -12.86
C PRO A 154 -11.45 -15.93 -13.84
N ARG A 155 -10.65 -16.99 -13.86
CA ARG A 155 -10.89 -18.18 -14.67
C ARG A 155 -12.04 -19.04 -14.18
N ASN A 156 -12.47 -18.87 -12.94
CA ASN A 156 -13.52 -19.66 -12.29
C ASN A 156 -14.88 -18.94 -12.22
N GLY A 157 -15.03 -17.78 -12.83
CA GLY A 157 -16.27 -17.01 -12.82
C GLY A 157 -16.08 -15.54 -12.47
N PRO A 158 -17.11 -14.78 -12.15
CA PRO A 158 -17.03 -13.36 -11.82
C PRO A 158 -16.34 -13.19 -10.45
N ALA A 159 -15.06 -13.37 -10.46
CA ALA A 159 -14.23 -13.15 -9.30
C ALA A 159 -14.03 -11.66 -9.08
N HIS A 160 -13.92 -11.30 -7.83
CA HIS A 160 -13.77 -9.92 -7.41
C HIS A 160 -12.34 -9.58 -7.00
N ALA A 161 -11.51 -10.55 -6.73
CA ALA A 161 -10.09 -10.30 -6.48
C ALA A 161 -9.38 -10.13 -7.82
N ARG A 162 -8.92 -8.94 -8.05
CA ARG A 162 -8.29 -8.57 -9.29
C ARG A 162 -6.95 -7.96 -9.00
N PHE A 163 -6.04 -8.27 -9.84
CA PHE A 163 -4.81 -7.57 -10.00
C PHE A 163 -4.62 -7.50 -11.51
N LEU A 164 -5.17 -6.46 -12.12
CA LEU A 164 -5.27 -6.34 -13.57
C LEU A 164 -4.16 -5.47 -14.15
N PHE A 165 -3.45 -4.73 -13.32
CA PHE A 165 -2.33 -3.90 -13.71
C PHE A 165 -1.04 -4.40 -13.08
N ASP A 166 0.03 -4.40 -13.86
CA ASP A 166 1.38 -4.73 -13.44
C ASP A 166 2.32 -3.60 -13.83
N GLU A 167 3.58 -3.65 -13.39
CA GLU A 167 4.57 -2.63 -13.67
C GLU A 167 5.82 -3.23 -14.33
N VAL A 168 6.46 -2.44 -15.18
CA VAL A 168 7.78 -2.73 -15.72
C VAL A 168 8.65 -1.48 -15.68
N HIS A 169 9.93 -1.67 -15.35
CA HIS A 169 10.82 -0.55 -15.17
C HIS A 169 12.19 -0.77 -15.83
N ALA A 170 12.86 0.30 -16.20
CA ALA A 170 14.19 0.25 -16.79
C ALA A 170 14.94 1.56 -16.67
N LEU A 171 16.27 1.47 -16.73
CA LEU A 171 17.09 2.63 -17.10
C LEU A 171 16.92 2.95 -18.58
N LEU A 172 16.77 4.21 -18.89
CA LEU A 172 16.74 4.70 -20.27
C LEU A 172 18.15 4.77 -20.86
N ASN A 173 18.29 4.46 -22.14
CA ASN A 173 19.58 4.57 -22.84
C ASN A 173 19.99 6.02 -23.17
N ARG A 174 19.22 6.99 -22.69
CA ARG A 174 19.45 8.42 -22.87
C ARG A 174 18.86 9.26 -21.75
N GLN A 175 19.41 10.44 -21.56
CA GLN A 175 18.86 11.42 -20.63
C GLN A 175 17.58 12.03 -21.20
N VAL A 176 16.56 12.16 -20.36
CA VAL A 176 15.36 12.97 -20.56
C VAL A 176 15.61 14.34 -19.94
N ASN A 177 15.22 15.40 -20.61
CA ASN A 177 15.30 16.76 -20.12
C ASN A 177 13.89 17.38 -20.06
N PRO A 178 13.65 18.38 -19.20
CA PRO A 178 12.40 19.14 -19.23
C PRO A 178 12.10 19.68 -20.64
N GLY A 179 10.88 19.47 -21.11
CA GLY A 179 10.44 19.82 -22.46
C GLY A 179 10.58 18.70 -23.50
N ASP A 180 11.28 17.61 -23.19
CA ASP A 180 11.33 16.45 -24.09
C ASP A 180 9.95 15.77 -24.15
N THR A 181 9.61 15.22 -25.32
CA THR A 181 8.44 14.38 -25.51
C THR A 181 8.76 12.94 -25.12
N ILE A 182 8.00 12.39 -24.20
CA ILE A 182 8.02 10.99 -23.83
C ILE A 182 6.80 10.31 -24.45
N SER A 183 7.01 9.23 -25.18
CA SER A 183 5.94 8.47 -25.82
C SER A 183 6.00 7.01 -25.39
N VAL A 184 4.87 6.49 -24.91
CA VAL A 184 4.64 5.03 -24.78
C VAL A 184 3.98 4.58 -26.06
N VAL A 185 4.69 3.85 -26.90
CA VAL A 185 4.25 3.48 -28.26
C VAL A 185 4.09 1.96 -28.35
N ARG A 186 2.92 1.49 -28.66
CA ARG A 186 2.65 0.07 -28.87
C ARG A 186 3.34 -0.43 -30.13
N THR A 187 4.09 -1.53 -30.02
CA THR A 187 4.90 -2.07 -31.15
C THR A 187 4.39 -3.40 -31.68
N ASP A 188 3.56 -4.12 -30.95
CA ASP A 188 2.94 -5.35 -31.45
C ASP A 188 1.76 -5.07 -32.40
N GLY A 189 1.39 -6.05 -33.19
CA GLY A 189 0.27 -5.96 -34.13
C GLY A 189 -1.02 -6.64 -33.66
N LYS A 190 -1.14 -6.94 -32.38
CA LYS A 190 -2.29 -7.64 -31.81
C LYS A 190 -3.54 -6.75 -31.80
N LYS A 191 -4.73 -7.37 -31.85
CA LYS A 191 -6.01 -6.67 -31.97
C LYS A 191 -6.63 -6.27 -30.62
N GLN A 192 -6.28 -6.97 -29.54
CA GLN A 192 -6.78 -6.65 -28.20
C GLN A 192 -6.24 -5.30 -27.72
N SER A 193 -6.98 -4.65 -26.85
CA SER A 193 -6.51 -3.41 -26.21
C SER A 193 -5.36 -3.67 -25.24
N MET A 194 -4.54 -2.65 -25.02
CA MET A 194 -3.50 -2.60 -23.99
C MET A 194 -3.77 -1.37 -23.14
N GLY A 195 -3.93 -1.56 -21.84
CA GLY A 195 -4.10 -0.45 -20.90
C GLY A 195 -2.75 0.15 -20.50
N ILE A 196 -2.68 1.45 -20.48
CA ILE A 196 -1.59 2.23 -19.88
C ILE A 196 -2.21 3.09 -18.79
N ASP A 197 -1.74 2.94 -17.56
CA ASP A 197 -2.22 3.68 -16.40
C ASP A 197 -1.41 4.96 -16.21
N PHE A 198 -0.13 4.81 -15.92
CA PHE A 198 0.80 5.95 -15.79
C PHE A 198 2.23 5.57 -16.16
N VAL A 199 3.07 6.58 -16.27
CA VAL A 199 4.53 6.45 -16.25
C VAL A 199 5.10 7.25 -15.09
N GLU A 200 6.13 6.73 -14.44
CA GLU A 200 6.94 7.46 -13.47
C GLU A 200 8.34 7.68 -14.06
N LEU A 201 8.76 8.93 -14.15
CA LEU A 201 10.09 9.30 -14.61
C LEU A 201 10.96 9.65 -13.39
N GLU A 202 12.15 9.11 -13.34
CA GLU A 202 13.09 9.30 -12.24
C GLU A 202 14.49 9.60 -12.73
N GLN A 203 15.18 10.50 -12.03
CA GLN A 203 16.62 10.62 -12.17
C GLN A 203 17.28 9.63 -11.21
N ALA A 204 17.56 8.42 -11.70
CA ALA A 204 18.24 7.39 -10.92
C ALA A 204 19.59 7.91 -10.42
N LEU A 205 19.90 7.64 -9.17
CA LEU A 205 21.20 7.95 -8.59
C LEU A 205 22.30 7.17 -9.33
N PRO A 206 23.55 7.67 -9.34
CA PRO A 206 24.66 6.92 -9.91
C PRO A 206 24.83 5.54 -9.28
N GLU A 207 25.29 4.58 -10.06
CA GLU A 207 25.63 3.24 -9.62
C GLU A 207 26.59 3.27 -8.42
N ILE A 208 26.23 2.58 -7.35
CA ILE A 208 27.03 2.45 -6.15
C ILE A 208 28.21 1.53 -6.44
N GLN A 209 29.41 2.06 -6.31
CA GLN A 209 30.63 1.29 -6.53
C GLN A 209 30.92 0.36 -5.35
N ARG A 210 31.61 -0.75 -5.63
CA ARG A 210 31.98 -1.73 -4.61
C ARG A 210 32.73 -1.06 -3.44
N PRO A 211 32.26 -1.22 -2.19
CA PRO A 211 32.95 -0.71 -1.03
C PRO A 211 34.32 -1.36 -0.84
N GLY A 212 35.32 -0.58 -0.37
CA GLY A 212 36.67 -1.10 -0.20
C GLY A 212 36.80 -2.24 0.84
N ASN A 213 35.91 -2.25 1.86
CA ASN A 213 35.82 -3.35 2.84
C ASN A 213 34.61 -4.23 2.55
N SER A 214 34.67 -5.01 1.47
CA SER A 214 33.58 -5.86 1.03
C SER A 214 34.04 -7.21 0.49
N VAL A 215 33.13 -8.17 0.51
CA VAL A 215 33.17 -9.41 -0.26
C VAL A 215 32.12 -9.28 -1.35
N SER A 216 32.45 -9.58 -2.60
CA SER A 216 31.47 -9.60 -3.68
C SER A 216 31.00 -11.03 -3.96
N VAL A 217 29.74 -11.17 -4.40
CA VAL A 217 29.24 -12.46 -4.90
C VAL A 217 30.01 -12.93 -6.14
N THR A 218 30.73 -12.03 -6.80
CA THR A 218 31.54 -12.28 -8.00
C THR A 218 33.03 -12.43 -7.71
N ASP A 219 33.44 -12.62 -6.46
CA ASP A 219 34.87 -12.83 -6.14
C ASP A 219 35.32 -14.23 -6.57
N ASP A 220 36.45 -14.32 -7.25
CA ASP A 220 37.01 -15.58 -7.81
C ASP A 220 37.46 -16.57 -6.75
N ASP A 221 37.70 -16.14 -5.53
CA ASP A 221 38.22 -16.94 -4.42
C ASP A 221 37.15 -17.44 -3.45
N LEU A 222 35.87 -17.33 -3.84
CA LEU A 222 34.77 -17.93 -3.08
C LEU A 222 34.79 -19.45 -3.16
N THR A 223 34.56 -20.10 -2.02
CA THR A 223 34.56 -21.55 -1.91
C THR A 223 33.43 -22.08 -1.05
N VAL A 224 32.95 -23.26 -1.41
CA VAL A 224 32.02 -24.06 -0.61
C VAL A 224 32.73 -25.38 -0.22
N THR A 225 32.57 -25.75 1.04
CA THR A 225 33.07 -27.02 1.56
C THR A 225 31.87 -27.91 1.89
N GLU A 226 31.81 -29.08 1.25
CA GLU A 226 30.71 -30.01 1.41
C GLU A 226 31.27 -31.37 1.95
N GLU A 227 30.49 -32.04 2.79
CA GLU A 227 30.76 -33.38 3.23
C GLU A 227 30.31 -34.36 2.16
N VAL A 228 31.25 -34.98 1.45
CA VAL A 228 30.96 -35.92 0.37
C VAL A 228 30.76 -37.35 0.87
N LYS A 229 31.36 -37.69 2.01
CA LYS A 229 31.12 -38.88 2.81
C LYS A 229 31.33 -38.56 4.28
N LEU A 230 30.84 -39.41 5.17
CA LEU A 230 30.99 -39.18 6.61
C LEU A 230 32.46 -38.92 6.99
N GLY A 231 32.72 -37.67 7.39
CA GLY A 231 34.05 -37.18 7.76
C GLY A 231 34.99 -36.83 6.59
N GLU A 232 34.58 -36.99 5.33
CA GLU A 232 35.33 -36.56 4.16
C GLU A 232 34.73 -35.28 3.56
N PHE A 233 35.51 -34.19 3.55
CA PHE A 233 35.08 -32.88 3.03
C PHE A 233 35.80 -32.55 1.72
N GLN A 234 35.05 -32.01 0.78
CA GLN A 234 35.58 -31.46 -0.46
C GLN A 234 35.28 -29.97 -0.56
N THR A 235 36.31 -29.20 -0.90
CA THR A 235 36.17 -27.76 -1.15
C THR A 235 36.22 -27.53 -2.67
N ARG A 236 35.27 -26.74 -3.16
CA ARG A 236 35.22 -26.29 -4.57
C ARG A 236 35.03 -24.81 -4.66
N SER A 237 35.52 -24.17 -5.71
CA SER A 237 35.26 -22.78 -6.03
C SER A 237 33.82 -22.60 -6.51
N VAL A 238 33.23 -21.49 -6.14
CA VAL A 238 31.93 -21.04 -6.62
C VAL A 238 32.05 -19.59 -7.08
N HIS A 239 31.21 -19.18 -8.02
CA HIS A 239 31.24 -17.86 -8.60
C HIS A 239 29.85 -17.49 -9.12
N ALA A 240 29.41 -16.26 -8.89
CA ALA A 240 28.20 -15.71 -9.46
C ALA A 240 28.51 -14.91 -10.74
N TRP A 241 27.66 -15.05 -11.75
CA TRP A 241 27.79 -14.36 -13.03
C TRP A 241 26.50 -13.61 -13.34
N ALA A 242 26.59 -12.31 -13.36
CA ALA A 242 25.43 -11.47 -13.70
C ALA A 242 24.92 -11.78 -15.11
N ASN A 243 23.60 -11.88 -15.28
CA ASN A 243 22.87 -12.03 -16.54
C ASN A 243 23.19 -13.30 -17.34
N ASP A 244 23.59 -14.39 -16.71
CA ASP A 244 23.91 -15.64 -17.39
C ASP A 244 22.81 -16.72 -17.33
N GLY A 245 21.73 -16.45 -16.60
CA GLY A 245 20.57 -17.33 -16.46
C GLY A 245 20.83 -18.56 -15.60
N ARG A 246 21.83 -18.55 -14.72
CA ARG A 246 22.21 -19.66 -13.87
C ARG A 246 22.01 -19.35 -12.39
N ASP A 247 21.86 -20.40 -11.58
CA ASP A 247 21.72 -20.29 -10.14
C ASP A 247 23.01 -19.77 -9.47
N ASP A 248 22.92 -18.63 -8.84
CA ASP A 248 23.99 -17.96 -8.09
C ASP A 248 23.92 -18.21 -6.57
N SER A 249 22.98 -19.04 -6.11
CA SER A 249 22.70 -19.24 -4.67
C SER A 249 23.92 -19.66 -3.86
N GLU A 250 24.74 -20.54 -4.39
CA GLU A 250 25.92 -21.04 -3.66
C GLU A 250 27.01 -19.95 -3.51
N ALA A 251 27.25 -19.18 -4.56
CA ALA A 251 28.19 -18.07 -4.52
C ALA A 251 27.72 -16.98 -3.56
N PHE A 252 26.41 -16.64 -3.59
CA PHE A 252 25.82 -15.72 -2.64
C PHE A 252 26.00 -16.18 -1.19
N LEU A 253 25.66 -17.43 -0.87
CA LEU A 253 25.78 -17.97 0.49
C LEU A 253 27.24 -18.07 0.97
N ALA A 254 28.17 -18.39 0.07
CA ALA A 254 29.61 -18.42 0.36
C ALA A 254 30.13 -17.00 0.66
N ALA A 255 29.74 -16.02 -0.16
CA ALA A 255 30.11 -14.62 0.02
C ALA A 255 29.49 -14.04 1.32
N LEU A 256 28.22 -14.38 1.59
CA LEU A 256 27.53 -13.97 2.84
C LEU A 256 28.24 -14.48 4.07
N LYS A 257 28.58 -15.77 4.08
CA LYS A 257 29.33 -16.40 5.18
C LYS A 257 30.66 -15.69 5.41
N ARG A 258 31.43 -15.48 4.34
CA ARG A 258 32.74 -14.80 4.41
C ARG A 258 32.60 -13.35 4.88
N ALA A 259 31.62 -12.62 4.37
CA ALA A 259 31.35 -11.24 4.79
C ALA A 259 31.03 -11.15 6.28
N SER A 260 30.19 -12.09 6.78
CA SER A 260 29.86 -12.18 8.20
C SER A 260 31.09 -12.50 9.07
N GLU A 261 31.89 -13.50 8.69
CA GLU A 261 33.07 -13.92 9.43
C GLU A 261 34.18 -12.85 9.45
N GLU A 262 34.36 -12.11 8.36
CA GLU A 262 35.39 -11.10 8.19
C GLU A 262 34.95 -9.68 8.57
N ASN A 263 33.71 -9.49 9.03
CA ASN A 263 33.11 -8.18 9.31
C ASN A 263 33.20 -7.21 8.10
N LYS A 264 32.73 -7.68 6.96
CA LYS A 264 32.74 -6.96 5.70
C LYS A 264 31.30 -6.80 5.16
N THR A 265 31.12 -5.85 4.25
CA THR A 265 29.89 -5.73 3.46
C THR A 265 29.85 -6.85 2.42
N LEU A 266 28.71 -7.55 2.30
CA LEU A 266 28.41 -8.35 1.11
C LEU A 266 27.95 -7.39 0.01
N TYR A 267 28.67 -7.37 -1.10
CA TYR A 267 28.34 -6.51 -2.24
C TYR A 267 27.84 -7.34 -3.44
N ILE A 268 26.72 -6.90 -4.00
CA ILE A 268 26.11 -7.49 -5.20
C ILE A 268 26.22 -6.44 -6.32
N PRO A 269 27.07 -6.66 -7.33
CA PRO A 269 27.28 -5.66 -8.38
C PRO A 269 26.06 -5.53 -9.29
N ARG A 270 26.19 -4.65 -10.30
CA ARG A 270 25.20 -4.47 -11.35
C ARG A 270 24.94 -5.77 -12.12
N GLY A 271 23.67 -6.05 -12.40
CA GLY A 271 23.17 -7.14 -13.22
C GLY A 271 22.07 -7.93 -12.52
N THR A 272 21.50 -8.90 -13.21
CA THR A 272 20.56 -9.85 -12.66
C THR A 272 21.30 -11.08 -12.17
N PHE A 273 21.07 -11.43 -10.91
CA PHE A 273 21.56 -12.64 -10.28
C PHE A 273 20.37 -13.55 -9.99
N GLU A 274 20.45 -14.81 -10.41
CA GLU A 274 19.33 -15.73 -10.37
C GLU A 274 19.47 -16.74 -9.23
N PHE A 275 18.36 -17.00 -8.53
CA PHE A 275 18.32 -17.88 -7.38
C PHE A 275 17.21 -18.92 -7.54
N ASP A 276 17.55 -20.20 -7.36
CA ASP A 276 16.61 -21.33 -7.51
C ASP A 276 16.16 -21.91 -6.16
N ARG A 277 16.49 -21.25 -5.05
CA ARG A 277 16.18 -21.69 -3.68
C ARG A 277 16.02 -20.53 -2.72
N GLN A 278 15.44 -20.82 -1.58
CA GLN A 278 15.38 -19.87 -0.45
C GLN A 278 16.79 -19.58 0.07
N LEU A 279 17.09 -18.29 0.24
CA LEU A 279 18.36 -17.84 0.79
C LEU A 279 18.24 -17.67 2.31
N VAL A 280 18.81 -18.62 3.04
CA VAL A 280 18.78 -18.61 4.50
C VAL A 280 19.90 -17.74 5.04
N ILE A 281 19.53 -16.66 5.69
CA ILE A 281 20.47 -15.69 6.26
C ILE A 281 20.80 -16.09 7.69
N ARG A 282 22.09 -16.31 7.97
CA ARG A 282 22.60 -16.64 9.30
C ARG A 282 23.64 -15.64 9.76
N HIS A 283 23.24 -14.85 10.74
CA HIS A 283 24.13 -13.89 11.40
C HIS A 283 23.84 -13.91 12.89
N SER A 284 24.77 -14.45 13.66
CA SER A 284 24.55 -14.76 15.08
C SER A 284 24.43 -13.51 15.94
N PRO A 285 23.55 -13.49 16.96
CA PRO A 285 23.51 -12.42 17.95
C PRO A 285 24.83 -12.24 18.74
N LYS A 286 25.74 -13.21 18.65
CA LYS A 286 27.06 -13.10 19.26
C LYS A 286 28.02 -12.24 18.43
N ASP A 287 27.70 -12.06 17.16
CA ASP A 287 28.45 -11.22 16.24
C ASP A 287 27.98 -9.76 16.47
N ASN A 288 28.72 -9.02 17.29
CA ASN A 288 28.39 -7.65 17.69
C ASN A 288 28.66 -6.63 16.56
N HIS A 289 28.48 -7.00 15.30
CA HIS A 289 28.65 -6.10 14.17
C HIS A 289 27.45 -6.16 13.24
N GLN A 290 27.25 -5.10 12.48
CA GLN A 290 26.22 -5.01 11.46
C GLN A 290 26.68 -5.73 10.20
N LEU A 291 25.93 -6.74 9.76
CA LEU A 291 26.15 -7.37 8.45
C LEU A 291 25.37 -6.59 7.40
N VAL A 292 26.07 -5.99 6.47
CA VAL A 292 25.47 -5.21 5.37
C VAL A 292 25.46 -6.06 4.10
N ILE A 293 24.28 -6.19 3.51
CA ILE A 293 24.04 -6.79 2.18
C ILE A 293 23.61 -5.65 1.27
N GLN A 294 24.48 -5.28 0.31
CA GLN A 294 24.31 -4.08 -0.49
C GLN A 294 24.40 -4.36 -1.99
N GLY A 295 23.41 -3.90 -2.73
CA GLY A 295 23.45 -3.85 -4.20
C GLY A 295 24.11 -2.59 -4.75
N ALA A 296 24.23 -2.52 -6.05
CA ALA A 296 24.71 -1.34 -6.77
C ALA A 296 23.64 -0.26 -6.94
N GLY A 297 22.44 -0.47 -6.44
CA GLY A 297 21.28 0.42 -6.51
C GLY A 297 20.06 -0.31 -7.07
N ILE A 298 18.85 0.18 -6.74
CA ILE A 298 17.57 -0.43 -7.15
C ILE A 298 17.35 -0.47 -8.67
N TRP A 299 18.07 0.32 -9.42
CA TRP A 299 18.04 0.36 -10.89
C TRP A 299 19.16 -0.46 -11.54
N TYR A 300 20.05 -1.04 -10.74
CA TYR A 300 21.28 -1.67 -11.24
C TYR A 300 21.42 -3.13 -10.84
N THR A 301 21.08 -3.50 -9.60
CA THR A 301 21.15 -4.86 -9.09
C THR A 301 19.75 -5.46 -9.04
N ASN A 302 19.56 -6.60 -9.72
CA ASN A 302 18.35 -7.41 -9.59
C ASN A 302 18.69 -8.78 -8.96
N ILE A 303 17.94 -9.13 -7.92
CA ILE A 303 17.91 -10.46 -7.29
C ILE A 303 16.64 -11.16 -7.76
N HIS A 304 16.78 -12.13 -8.66
CA HIS A 304 15.66 -12.78 -9.31
C HIS A 304 15.48 -14.24 -8.85
N PHE A 305 14.32 -14.56 -8.25
CA PHE A 305 14.00 -15.92 -7.84
C PHE A 305 13.25 -16.67 -8.94
N THR A 306 13.89 -17.67 -9.51
CA THR A 306 13.44 -18.36 -10.74
C THR A 306 12.43 -19.47 -10.50
N LYS A 307 12.39 -20.06 -9.30
CA LYS A 307 11.48 -21.16 -8.95
C LYS A 307 10.18 -20.61 -8.37
N SER A 308 9.15 -21.43 -8.38
CA SER A 308 7.85 -21.08 -7.83
C SER A 308 7.37 -22.02 -6.72
N GLY A 309 8.12 -23.05 -6.38
CA GLY A 309 7.78 -23.98 -5.32
C GLY A 309 7.92 -23.40 -3.91
N LYS A 310 7.24 -23.99 -2.96
CA LYS A 310 7.31 -23.56 -1.56
C LYS A 310 8.76 -23.68 -1.03
N LYS A 311 9.27 -22.61 -0.46
CA LYS A 311 10.67 -22.47 0.02
C LYS A 311 11.73 -22.54 -1.09
N GLU A 312 11.34 -22.25 -2.31
CA GLU A 312 12.27 -22.20 -3.43
C GLU A 312 12.70 -20.76 -3.78
N GLY A 313 12.36 -19.77 -2.94
CA GLY A 313 12.79 -18.40 -3.13
C GLY A 313 12.64 -17.53 -1.88
N GLY A 314 13.05 -16.29 -1.99
CA GLY A 314 13.05 -15.27 -0.95
C GLY A 314 14.12 -15.44 0.11
N PHE A 315 14.20 -14.48 1.00
CA PHE A 315 15.12 -14.47 2.14
C PHE A 315 14.44 -14.99 3.41
N ASP A 316 15.06 -15.98 4.04
CA ASP A 316 14.66 -16.49 5.35
C ASP A 316 15.65 -16.01 6.42
N LEU A 317 15.19 -15.11 7.28
CA LEU A 317 15.99 -14.55 8.38
C LEU A 317 16.16 -15.54 9.54
N GLU A 318 15.49 -16.71 9.46
CA GLU A 318 15.40 -17.69 10.54
C GLU A 318 14.97 -17.04 11.88
N HIS A 319 15.45 -17.56 13.01
CA HIS A 319 15.10 -17.06 14.36
C HIS A 319 16.27 -16.41 15.07
N THR A 320 17.41 -16.30 14.42
CA THR A 320 18.68 -15.94 15.07
C THR A 320 19.46 -14.86 14.36
N SER A 321 18.94 -14.36 13.24
CA SER A 321 19.65 -13.36 12.44
C SER A 321 19.33 -11.95 12.94
N HIS A 322 20.32 -11.28 13.49
CA HIS A 322 20.25 -9.95 14.07
C HIS A 322 21.28 -9.03 13.43
N HIS A 323 21.09 -7.71 13.60
CA HIS A 323 22.01 -6.68 13.13
C HIS A 323 22.27 -6.78 11.62
N LEU A 324 21.20 -6.91 10.84
CA LEU A 324 21.26 -6.97 9.39
C LEU A 324 20.96 -5.60 8.78
N THR A 325 21.62 -5.29 7.67
CA THR A 325 21.20 -4.19 6.78
C THR A 325 21.13 -4.72 5.35
N PHE A 326 19.93 -4.76 4.78
CA PHE A 326 19.70 -4.98 3.36
C PHE A 326 19.46 -3.64 2.69
N ARG A 327 20.13 -3.36 1.58
CA ARG A 327 19.98 -2.08 0.94
C ARG A 327 20.35 -2.04 -0.54
N ASP A 328 19.73 -1.12 -1.25
CA ASP A 328 20.14 -0.68 -2.58
C ASP A 328 20.09 -1.78 -3.65
N PHE A 329 19.01 -2.56 -3.71
CA PHE A 329 18.76 -3.52 -4.79
C PHE A 329 17.25 -3.69 -5.06
N TYR A 330 16.96 -4.19 -6.24
CA TYR A 330 15.67 -4.69 -6.66
C TYR A 330 15.62 -6.20 -6.47
N GLU A 331 14.48 -6.73 -6.04
CA GLU A 331 14.23 -8.16 -6.01
C GLU A 331 12.82 -8.49 -6.52
N ASP A 332 12.73 -9.58 -7.28
CA ASP A 332 11.49 -10.11 -7.81
C ASP A 332 11.48 -11.64 -7.90
N SER A 333 10.33 -12.19 -8.30
CA SER A 333 10.19 -13.63 -8.44
C SER A 333 9.30 -14.04 -9.61
N ASN A 334 9.35 -15.31 -9.97
CA ASN A 334 8.48 -15.94 -10.96
C ASN A 334 7.16 -16.47 -10.37
N LEU A 335 6.75 -15.99 -9.20
CA LEU A 335 5.41 -16.27 -8.68
C LEU A 335 4.35 -15.55 -9.51
N VAL A 336 3.19 -16.19 -9.67
CA VAL A 336 2.09 -15.64 -10.47
C VAL A 336 0.75 -15.67 -9.73
N SER A 337 0.72 -16.15 -8.50
CA SER A 337 -0.51 -16.18 -7.69
C SER A 337 -0.24 -16.51 -6.22
N ARG A 338 -1.08 -15.99 -5.33
CA ARG A 338 -1.16 -16.41 -3.92
C ARG A 338 -2.04 -17.67 -3.72
N HIS A 339 -2.81 -18.07 -4.71
CA HIS A 339 -3.82 -19.15 -4.58
C HIS A 339 -3.23 -20.54 -4.60
N ASP A 340 -1.98 -20.69 -4.93
CA ASP A 340 -1.28 -21.96 -4.98
C ASP A 340 -0.43 -22.18 -3.73
N GLU A 341 -0.89 -23.02 -2.81
CA GLU A 341 -0.15 -23.31 -1.57
C GLU A 341 1.24 -23.91 -1.79
N LYS A 342 1.51 -24.46 -2.98
CA LYS A 342 2.80 -25.06 -3.29
C LYS A 342 3.74 -24.09 -3.98
N ALA A 343 3.22 -23.05 -4.56
CA ALA A 343 3.97 -22.10 -5.37
C ALA A 343 3.94 -20.71 -4.73
N LYS A 344 4.44 -20.61 -3.49
CA LYS A 344 4.46 -19.35 -2.76
C LYS A 344 5.58 -19.25 -1.74
N TYR A 345 6.17 -18.07 -1.68
CA TYR A 345 7.15 -17.65 -0.68
C TYR A 345 7.17 -16.13 -0.59
N LYS A 346 7.84 -15.62 0.43
CA LYS A 346 7.92 -14.18 0.72
C LYS A 346 9.23 -13.60 0.21
N GLY A 347 9.27 -12.32 -0.09
CA GLY A 347 10.53 -11.60 -0.30
C GLY A 347 11.42 -11.78 0.93
N PHE A 348 10.92 -11.35 2.08
CA PHE A 348 11.56 -11.58 3.38
C PHE A 348 10.61 -12.24 4.37
N GLN A 349 11.10 -13.25 5.08
CA GLN A 349 10.36 -13.90 6.16
C GLN A 349 11.25 -14.21 7.37
N GLY A 350 10.61 -14.45 8.52
CA GLY A 350 11.28 -14.89 9.75
C GLY A 350 11.34 -13.83 10.82
N VAL A 351 12.33 -13.93 11.69
CA VAL A 351 12.49 -13.08 12.87
C VAL A 351 13.85 -12.43 12.91
N THR A 352 13.90 -11.14 13.21
CA THR A 352 15.15 -10.40 13.31
C THR A 352 15.10 -9.35 14.42
N LYS A 353 16.25 -8.87 14.85
CA LYS A 353 16.37 -7.72 15.77
C LYS A 353 17.43 -6.75 15.28
N ASP A 354 17.21 -5.47 15.57
CA ASP A 354 18.18 -4.41 15.26
C ASP A 354 18.59 -4.40 13.78
N SER A 355 17.62 -4.62 12.89
CA SER A 355 17.86 -4.80 11.47
C SER A 355 17.16 -3.73 10.62
N GLN A 356 17.77 -3.43 9.47
CA GLN A 356 17.32 -2.36 8.59
C GLN A 356 17.18 -2.86 7.13
N PHE A 357 16.15 -2.38 6.45
CA PHE A 357 15.83 -2.64 5.04
C PHE A 357 15.64 -1.28 4.37
N ILE A 358 16.62 -0.85 3.59
CA ILE A 358 16.70 0.54 3.14
C ILE A 358 16.85 0.61 1.63
N ASN A 359 16.01 1.42 0.99
CA ASN A 359 16.07 1.63 -0.46
C ASN A 359 16.07 0.31 -1.23
N LEU A 360 15.06 -0.54 -0.94
CA LEU A 360 14.78 -1.77 -1.65
C LEU A 360 13.60 -1.58 -2.60
N TRP A 361 13.54 -2.37 -3.66
CA TRP A 361 12.36 -2.52 -4.50
C TRP A 361 11.99 -4.01 -4.56
N ILE A 362 10.80 -4.36 -4.06
CA ILE A 362 10.38 -5.74 -3.79
C ILE A 362 9.03 -5.97 -4.45
N GLU A 363 8.95 -6.91 -5.39
CA GLU A 363 7.69 -7.20 -6.09
C GLU A 363 7.56 -8.67 -6.55
N HIS A 364 6.32 -9.06 -6.87
CA HIS A 364 5.95 -10.39 -7.36
C HIS A 364 6.21 -11.54 -6.37
N PHE A 365 6.15 -11.25 -5.07
CA PHE A 365 6.13 -12.29 -4.03
C PHE A 365 4.70 -12.54 -3.52
N GLU A 366 4.50 -13.61 -2.75
CA GLU A 366 3.24 -13.77 -2.03
C GLU A 366 3.04 -12.58 -1.07
N CYS A 367 4.03 -12.28 -0.24
CA CYS A 367 4.14 -11.05 0.55
C CYS A 367 5.53 -10.45 0.32
N GLY A 368 5.65 -9.14 0.30
CA GLY A 368 6.98 -8.51 0.32
C GLY A 368 7.72 -8.88 1.61
N PHE A 369 7.06 -8.66 2.76
CA PHE A 369 7.57 -9.06 4.07
C PHE A 369 6.51 -9.78 4.89
N TRP A 370 6.86 -10.94 5.43
CA TRP A 370 6.12 -11.63 6.49
C TRP A 370 7.02 -11.81 7.70
N ILE A 371 6.91 -10.91 8.67
CA ILE A 371 7.84 -10.80 9.79
C ILE A 371 7.18 -11.31 11.06
N GLY A 372 7.70 -12.44 11.53
CA GLY A 372 7.22 -13.15 12.71
C GLY A 372 7.35 -14.65 12.55
N GLU A 373 7.14 -15.39 13.62
CA GLU A 373 7.20 -16.85 13.62
C GLU A 373 5.80 -17.47 13.62
N ASP A 374 5.53 -18.28 12.61
CA ASP A 374 4.20 -18.81 12.31
C ASP A 374 3.82 -20.05 13.12
N VAL A 375 4.78 -20.79 13.67
CA VAL A 375 4.56 -22.23 13.88
C VAL A 375 4.80 -22.74 15.28
N ASN A 376 5.55 -22.07 16.16
CA ASN A 376 5.88 -22.62 17.46
C ASN A 376 5.64 -21.65 18.60
N TYR A 377 4.42 -21.64 19.04
CA TYR A 377 3.90 -20.71 20.03
C TYR A 377 4.49 -20.84 21.44
N ASP A 378 5.02 -21.99 21.78
CA ASP A 378 5.64 -22.23 23.09
C ASP A 378 7.07 -21.67 23.15
N LYS A 379 7.69 -21.48 21.98
CA LYS A 379 9.05 -20.97 21.83
C LYS A 379 9.12 -19.70 20.99
N LEU A 380 8.01 -18.95 20.94
CA LEU A 380 7.91 -17.79 20.06
C LEU A 380 9.05 -16.82 20.26
N LYS A 381 9.78 -16.58 19.20
CA LYS A 381 10.71 -15.48 19.08
C LYS A 381 10.01 -14.36 18.33
N TYR A 382 10.37 -13.13 18.63
CA TYR A 382 9.74 -11.96 18.04
C TYR A 382 10.77 -11.03 17.44
N THR A 383 10.36 -10.36 16.38
CA THR A 383 11.11 -9.28 15.78
C THR A 383 11.06 -8.03 16.66
N GLU A 384 12.17 -7.33 16.74
CA GLU A 384 12.28 -6.12 17.56
C GLU A 384 13.23 -5.12 16.90
N ARG A 385 12.82 -3.86 16.85
CA ARG A 385 13.60 -2.75 16.27
C ARG A 385 14.04 -3.02 14.82
N MET A 386 13.09 -3.50 14.00
CA MET A 386 13.23 -3.60 12.56
C MET A 386 12.77 -2.30 11.91
N LEU A 387 13.57 -1.79 10.99
CA LEU A 387 13.23 -0.61 10.19
C LEU A 387 13.19 -0.96 8.71
N VAL A 388 12.08 -0.59 8.05
CA VAL A 388 11.99 -0.51 6.59
C VAL A 388 11.87 0.96 6.22
N ASP A 389 12.76 1.46 5.37
CA ASP A 389 12.83 2.88 5.06
C ASP A 389 13.14 3.12 3.57
N HIS A 390 12.53 4.16 2.97
CA HIS A 390 12.73 4.56 1.58
C HIS A 390 12.61 3.41 0.56
N SER A 391 11.74 2.43 0.83
CA SER A 391 11.61 1.22 0.01
C SER A 391 10.34 1.24 -0.83
N ARG A 392 10.36 0.50 -1.95
CA ARG A 392 9.22 0.24 -2.83
C ARG A 392 8.80 -1.21 -2.60
N ILE A 393 7.58 -1.42 -2.08
CA ILE A 393 7.00 -2.74 -1.85
C ILE A 393 5.74 -2.79 -2.70
N ARG A 394 5.87 -3.37 -3.89
CA ARG A 394 4.87 -3.23 -4.93
C ARG A 394 4.43 -4.58 -5.48
N ASN A 395 3.22 -4.63 -6.02
CA ASN A 395 2.74 -5.73 -6.85
C ASN A 395 2.93 -7.13 -6.25
N ASN A 396 2.86 -7.26 -4.90
CA ASN A 396 2.87 -8.54 -4.24
C ASN A 396 1.44 -9.11 -4.17
N PHE A 397 1.32 -10.43 -4.21
CA PHE A 397 0.02 -11.11 -4.31
C PHE A 397 -0.76 -11.17 -3.00
N ALA A 398 -0.14 -10.83 -1.87
CA ALA A 398 -0.75 -10.64 -0.56
C ALA A 398 -0.22 -9.36 0.10
N ASP A 399 0.10 -9.40 1.41
CA ASP A 399 0.55 -8.22 2.14
C ASP A 399 1.81 -7.58 1.51
N GLY A 400 1.86 -6.27 1.52
CA GLY A 400 3.12 -5.58 1.28
C GLY A 400 4.09 -5.89 2.42
N LEU A 401 3.70 -5.60 3.66
CA LEU A 401 4.46 -5.97 4.85
C LEU A 401 3.52 -6.31 6.01
N ASN A 402 3.80 -7.41 6.71
CA ASN A 402 3.10 -7.79 7.93
C ASN A 402 4.05 -7.98 9.12
N TYR A 403 3.93 -7.13 10.13
CA TYR A 403 4.55 -7.31 11.43
C TYR A 403 3.67 -8.21 12.31
N SER A 404 3.94 -9.50 12.28
CA SER A 404 3.12 -10.50 12.99
C SER A 404 3.78 -10.99 14.28
N GLN A 405 3.05 -11.82 15.02
CA GLN A 405 3.58 -12.69 16.08
C GLN A 405 4.48 -12.03 17.12
N GLY A 406 4.00 -10.98 17.75
CA GLY A 406 4.74 -10.31 18.83
C GLY A 406 5.82 -9.33 18.37
N THR A 407 5.91 -9.05 17.09
CA THR A 407 6.79 -8.00 16.55
C THR A 407 6.54 -6.68 17.25
N ARG A 408 7.62 -5.99 17.64
CA ARG A 408 7.54 -4.77 18.44
C ARG A 408 8.60 -3.75 18.10
N ASP A 409 8.30 -2.50 18.47
CA ASP A 409 9.22 -1.36 18.37
C ASP A 409 9.83 -1.24 16.96
N SER A 410 9.07 -1.61 15.95
CA SER A 410 9.50 -1.69 14.56
C SER A 410 8.75 -0.67 13.70
N ALA A 411 9.34 -0.26 12.58
CA ALA A 411 8.77 0.80 11.77
C ALA A 411 8.88 0.56 10.25
N VAL A 412 7.88 1.05 9.51
CA VAL A 412 7.97 1.30 8.08
C VAL A 412 7.79 2.80 7.86
N ARG A 413 8.76 3.43 7.19
CA ARG A 413 8.76 4.88 6.96
C ARG A 413 9.11 5.22 5.54
N ASN A 414 8.63 6.38 5.08
CA ASN A 414 9.05 7.00 3.82
C ASN A 414 9.07 6.01 2.65
N SER A 415 8.14 5.05 2.64
CA SER A 415 8.12 3.95 1.68
C SER A 415 6.89 4.03 0.78
N ASN A 416 7.02 3.55 -0.46
CA ASN A 416 5.91 3.41 -1.39
C ASN A 416 5.42 1.97 -1.40
N ILE A 417 4.14 1.80 -1.06
CA ILE A 417 3.47 0.50 -0.92
C ILE A 417 2.34 0.49 -1.93
N ARG A 418 2.49 -0.26 -3.03
CA ARG A 418 1.56 -0.15 -4.17
C ARG A 418 1.13 -1.50 -4.72
N GLY A 419 -0.14 -1.60 -5.12
CA GLY A 419 -0.63 -2.76 -5.87
C GLY A 419 -0.57 -4.10 -5.13
N ASN A 420 -0.53 -4.10 -3.80
CA ASN A 420 -0.47 -5.34 -3.02
C ASN A 420 -1.86 -5.95 -2.82
N GLY A 421 -1.91 -7.27 -2.71
CA GLY A 421 -3.13 -8.09 -2.76
C GLY A 421 -3.68 -8.51 -1.41
N ASP A 422 -3.25 -7.90 -0.35
CA ASP A 422 -3.84 -7.93 0.98
C ASP A 422 -3.50 -6.60 1.67
N ASP A 423 -3.35 -6.54 2.99
CA ASP A 423 -3.03 -5.28 3.64
C ASP A 423 -1.69 -4.71 3.11
N GLY A 424 -1.68 -3.44 2.72
CA GLY A 424 -0.44 -2.79 2.32
C GLY A 424 0.60 -2.87 3.42
N LEU A 425 0.23 -2.45 4.63
CA LEU A 425 1.02 -2.58 5.85
C LEU A 425 0.14 -3.13 6.97
N ALA A 426 0.58 -4.17 7.65
CA ALA A 426 -0.17 -4.76 8.75
C ALA A 426 0.66 -4.95 10.03
N SER A 427 -0.03 -4.88 11.17
CA SER A 427 0.47 -5.39 12.43
C SER A 427 -0.53 -6.39 12.98
N TRP A 428 -0.16 -7.67 12.94
CA TRP A 428 -1.05 -8.79 13.19
C TRP A 428 -0.66 -9.55 14.46
N ALA A 429 -1.42 -9.34 15.53
CA ALA A 429 -1.29 -10.10 16.76
C ALA A 429 -1.94 -11.48 16.61
N SER A 430 -1.33 -12.34 15.83
CA SER A 430 -1.85 -13.67 15.52
C SER A 430 -2.03 -14.56 16.76
N GLN A 431 -2.93 -15.50 16.66
CA GLN A 431 -3.28 -16.37 17.74
C GLN A 431 -2.86 -17.80 17.56
N THR A 432 -2.75 -18.44 18.71
CA THR A 432 -2.61 -19.88 18.85
C THR A 432 -3.97 -20.54 19.13
N LYS A 433 -4.18 -21.69 18.57
CA LYS A 433 -5.39 -22.48 18.78
C LYS A 433 -5.67 -22.86 20.24
N SER A 434 -4.72 -22.65 21.16
CA SER A 434 -4.75 -23.15 22.53
C SER A 434 -4.82 -22.09 23.63
N GLN A 435 -5.16 -20.85 23.31
CA GLN A 435 -5.13 -19.76 24.30
C GLN A 435 -6.52 -19.26 24.66
N PRO A 436 -6.97 -19.44 25.89
CA PRO A 436 -8.01 -18.61 26.46
C PRO A 436 -7.46 -17.22 26.77
N GLY A 437 -8.22 -16.20 26.42
CA GLY A 437 -7.82 -14.82 26.39
C GLY A 437 -7.51 -14.15 27.73
N ASP A 438 -6.39 -14.50 28.34
CA ASP A 438 -5.80 -13.68 29.40
C ASP A 438 -4.76 -12.71 28.81
N PRO A 439 -5.05 -11.39 28.77
CA PRO A 439 -4.14 -10.40 28.24
C PRO A 439 -2.77 -10.39 28.89
N GLU A 440 -2.69 -10.60 30.20
CA GLU A 440 -1.43 -10.62 30.94
C GLU A 440 -0.54 -11.80 30.56
N GLN A 441 -1.13 -12.96 30.27
CA GLN A 441 -0.39 -14.12 29.76
C GLN A 441 0.15 -13.88 28.35
N TYR A 442 -0.57 -13.14 27.53
CA TYR A 442 -0.10 -12.76 26.19
C TYR A 442 1.10 -11.84 26.24
N GLU A 443 1.08 -10.82 27.07
CA GLU A 443 2.23 -9.91 27.23
C GLU A 443 3.46 -10.67 27.74
N SER A 444 3.30 -11.55 28.71
CA SER A 444 4.39 -12.33 29.29
C SER A 444 5.03 -13.31 28.30
N ARG A 445 4.29 -13.77 27.31
CA ARG A 445 4.75 -14.71 26.28
C ARG A 445 5.23 -14.05 25.00
N SER A 446 5.39 -12.72 24.97
CA SER A 446 5.88 -11.96 23.82
C SER A 446 5.08 -12.09 22.51
N ARG A 447 3.79 -12.40 22.60
CA ARG A 447 2.92 -12.62 21.43
C ARG A 447 2.14 -11.39 20.98
N VAL A 448 2.01 -10.41 21.83
CA VAL A 448 1.34 -9.15 21.51
C VAL A 448 2.24 -8.29 20.66
N THR A 449 1.75 -7.90 19.51
CA THR A 449 2.44 -6.89 18.70
C THR A 449 2.37 -5.54 19.42
N GLN A 450 3.48 -4.80 19.46
CA GLN A 450 3.57 -3.59 20.26
C GLN A 450 4.35 -2.49 19.55
N ASN A 451 3.89 -1.25 19.65
CA ASN A 451 4.61 -0.04 19.25
C ASN A 451 5.16 -0.09 17.82
N ASN A 452 4.49 -0.77 16.90
CA ASN A 452 4.88 -0.74 15.50
C ASN A 452 4.38 0.54 14.84
N GLU A 453 5.19 1.16 14.02
CA GLU A 453 4.93 2.46 13.43
C GLU A 453 4.89 2.40 11.89
N PHE A 454 3.84 2.93 11.30
CA PHE A 454 3.69 3.16 9.86
C PHE A 454 3.55 4.65 9.64
N THR A 455 4.63 5.32 9.21
CA THR A 455 4.68 6.78 9.17
C THR A 455 5.26 7.32 7.87
N HIS A 456 4.63 8.37 7.31
CA HIS A 456 5.07 9.01 6.07
C HIS A 456 5.19 8.03 4.89
N ASN A 457 4.29 7.04 4.79
CA ASN A 457 4.25 6.12 3.66
C ASN A 457 3.21 6.56 2.65
N THR A 458 3.49 6.37 1.36
CA THR A 458 2.50 6.44 0.29
C THR A 458 2.01 5.02 0.02
N ILE A 459 0.74 4.77 0.32
CA ILE A 459 0.09 3.46 0.18
C ILE A 459 -1.00 3.61 -0.87
N GLU A 460 -0.89 2.88 -1.97
CA GLU A 460 -1.74 3.14 -3.12
C GLU A 460 -2.12 1.89 -3.90
N LEU A 461 -3.31 1.94 -4.51
CA LEU A 461 -3.79 0.96 -5.47
C LEU A 461 -3.81 -0.49 -4.92
N GLY A 462 -3.99 -0.64 -3.60
CA GLY A 462 -4.22 -1.95 -2.99
C GLY A 462 -5.55 -2.53 -3.49
N TRP A 463 -5.50 -3.77 -3.97
CA TRP A 463 -6.66 -4.39 -4.62
C TRP A 463 -7.41 -5.38 -3.71
N ARG A 464 -7.03 -5.45 -2.42
CA ARG A 464 -7.73 -6.25 -1.41
C ARG A 464 -7.38 -5.78 0.00
N ALA A 465 -8.28 -6.03 0.95
CA ALA A 465 -8.14 -5.83 2.40
C ALA A 465 -8.00 -4.36 2.82
N GLY A 466 -6.82 -3.81 2.94
CA GLY A 466 -6.67 -2.42 3.37
C GLY A 466 -5.31 -1.82 3.09
N GLY A 467 -5.23 -0.50 3.17
CA GLY A 467 -3.95 0.20 3.11
C GLY A 467 -3.11 -0.08 4.35
N ILE A 468 -3.67 0.13 5.54
CA ILE A 468 -3.06 -0.20 6.83
C ILE A 468 -4.02 -1.04 7.65
N GLY A 469 -3.54 -2.14 8.24
CA GLY A 469 -4.31 -3.01 9.11
C GLY A 469 -3.70 -3.18 10.50
N PHE A 470 -4.49 -2.91 11.56
CA PHE A 470 -4.16 -3.27 12.94
C PHE A 470 -5.10 -4.36 13.42
N PHE A 471 -4.54 -5.53 13.69
CA PHE A 471 -5.27 -6.72 14.17
C PHE A 471 -4.88 -7.04 15.61
N GLY A 472 -5.36 -6.20 16.53
CA GLY A 472 -4.97 -6.27 17.93
C GLY A 472 -3.65 -5.55 18.25
N GLY A 473 -3.11 -5.81 19.40
CA GLY A 473 -1.86 -5.21 19.87
C GLY A 473 -2.05 -3.95 20.72
N VAL A 474 -0.97 -3.20 20.90
CA VAL A 474 -0.93 -2.00 21.73
C VAL A 474 0.10 -0.99 21.24
N GLY A 475 -0.24 0.30 21.28
CA GLY A 475 0.71 1.38 21.05
C GLY A 475 1.18 1.55 19.61
N HIS A 476 0.47 0.98 18.64
CA HIS A 476 0.78 1.15 17.22
C HIS A 476 0.51 2.56 16.74
N LYS A 477 1.14 2.94 15.63
CA LYS A 477 0.94 4.24 15.00
C LYS A 477 0.75 4.12 13.49
N ALA A 478 -0.25 4.83 12.98
CA ALA A 478 -0.41 5.14 11.57
C ALA A 478 -0.51 6.67 11.47
N GLU A 479 0.59 7.32 11.10
CA GLU A 479 0.67 8.77 11.14
C GLU A 479 1.31 9.35 9.87
N ASN A 480 0.76 10.46 9.38
CA ASN A 480 1.29 11.20 8.24
C ASN A 480 1.38 10.38 6.93
N ASN A 481 0.57 9.33 6.78
CA ASN A 481 0.54 8.55 5.55
C ASN A 481 -0.38 9.18 4.51
N LEU A 482 -0.05 9.00 3.24
CA LEU A 482 -0.95 9.18 2.11
C LEU A 482 -1.46 7.81 1.68
N ILE A 483 -2.77 7.60 1.75
CA ILE A 483 -3.42 6.35 1.36
C ILE A 483 -4.40 6.66 0.23
N THR A 484 -4.23 6.04 -0.94
CA THR A 484 -5.05 6.37 -2.09
C THR A 484 -5.40 5.15 -2.94
N GLY A 485 -6.65 5.09 -3.41
CA GLY A 485 -7.07 4.08 -4.37
C GLY A 485 -7.10 2.64 -3.85
N ASN A 486 -7.20 2.40 -2.54
CA ASN A 486 -7.45 1.06 -2.02
C ASN A 486 -8.93 0.71 -2.25
N PHE A 487 -9.22 0.05 -3.36
CA PHE A 487 -10.59 -0.08 -3.85
C PHE A 487 -11.34 -1.32 -3.31
N GLU A 488 -10.67 -2.37 -2.86
CA GLU A 488 -11.31 -3.47 -2.13
C GLU A 488 -10.80 -3.52 -0.69
N GLY A 489 -11.56 -2.96 0.23
CA GLY A 489 -11.22 -2.86 1.64
C GLY A 489 -11.16 -1.43 2.16
N ALA A 490 -10.56 -1.24 3.31
CA ALA A 490 -10.44 0.05 3.98
C ALA A 490 -9.15 0.80 3.61
N GLY A 491 -9.12 2.10 3.84
CA GLY A 491 -7.86 2.82 3.89
C GLY A 491 -7.05 2.42 5.12
N ILE A 492 -7.64 2.54 6.30
CA ILE A 492 -7.09 2.04 7.56
C ILE A 492 -8.14 1.18 8.25
N ARG A 493 -7.75 -0.02 8.69
CA ARG A 493 -8.68 -0.93 9.37
C ARG A 493 -8.15 -1.38 10.73
N LEU A 494 -9.07 -1.44 11.71
CA LEU A 494 -8.87 -2.02 13.02
C LEU A 494 -9.83 -3.18 13.17
N ASN A 495 -9.33 -4.35 13.47
CA ASN A 495 -10.10 -5.55 13.24
C ASN A 495 -9.74 -6.66 14.22
N THR A 496 -10.75 -7.41 14.64
CA THR A 496 -10.60 -8.61 15.46
C THR A 496 -11.19 -9.83 14.78
N VAL A 497 -10.89 -10.02 13.47
CA VAL A 497 -11.48 -11.09 12.62
C VAL A 497 -11.13 -12.50 13.03
N PHE A 498 -10.04 -12.70 13.76
CA PHE A 498 -9.65 -14.01 14.25
C PHE A 498 -9.55 -14.02 15.77
N PRO A 499 -9.79 -15.17 16.43
CA PRO A 499 -9.52 -15.32 17.84
C PRO A 499 -8.08 -14.96 18.16
N GLY A 500 -7.84 -14.12 19.19
CA GLY A 500 -6.51 -13.63 19.57
C GLY A 500 -6.11 -12.27 18.99
N HIS A 501 -6.86 -11.76 18.05
CA HIS A 501 -6.77 -10.37 17.65
C HIS A 501 -7.35 -9.49 18.77
N ASN A 502 -6.59 -9.28 19.84
CA ASN A 502 -7.02 -8.48 20.96
C ASN A 502 -6.31 -7.14 21.00
N PHE A 503 -7.09 -6.10 21.21
CA PHE A 503 -6.56 -4.79 21.56
C PHE A 503 -6.46 -4.71 23.08
N TYR A 504 -5.34 -4.17 23.57
CA TYR A 504 -5.04 -4.20 24.99
C TYR A 504 -5.16 -2.81 25.60
N PHE A 505 -5.67 -2.79 26.83
CA PHE A 505 -5.72 -1.62 27.66
C PHE A 505 -4.65 -1.73 28.76
N ASN A 506 -3.53 -1.04 28.54
CA ASN A 506 -2.50 -0.96 29.56
C ASN A 506 -2.62 0.36 30.34
N LYS A 507 -3.24 0.31 31.51
CA LYS A 507 -3.43 1.47 32.39
C LYS A 507 -2.11 2.12 32.82
N GLU A 508 -1.06 1.33 32.97
CA GLU A 508 0.23 1.82 33.50
C GLU A 508 1.06 2.55 32.45
N ARG A 509 0.87 2.23 31.15
CA ARG A 509 1.70 2.76 30.07
C ARG A 509 1.01 3.81 29.21
N ASN A 510 -0.27 4.02 29.38
CA ASN A 510 -1.08 4.95 28.56
C ASN A 510 -0.77 4.89 27.04
N ARG A 511 -0.44 3.71 26.54
CA ARG A 511 -0.06 3.50 25.14
C ARG A 511 -1.29 3.22 24.31
N ARG A 512 -1.74 4.20 23.59
CA ARG A 512 -2.85 4.08 22.65
C ARG A 512 -2.35 3.77 21.26
N ILE A 513 -3.19 3.11 20.48
CA ILE A 513 -2.98 3.07 19.03
C ILE A 513 -3.37 4.45 18.49
N SER A 514 -2.49 5.03 17.70
CA SER A 514 -2.65 6.37 17.16
C SER A 514 -2.90 6.31 15.66
N ILE A 515 -4.02 6.89 15.22
CA ILE A 515 -4.36 7.06 13.80
C ILE A 515 -4.50 8.56 13.58
N GLN A 516 -3.43 9.21 13.16
CA GLN A 516 -3.38 10.67 13.15
C GLN A 516 -2.73 11.22 11.87
N ARG A 517 -3.24 12.38 11.42
CA ARG A 517 -2.64 13.12 10.32
C ARG A 517 -2.41 12.27 9.07
N ASN A 518 -3.31 11.33 8.77
CA ASN A 518 -3.29 10.61 7.51
C ASN A 518 -4.19 11.30 6.50
N LYS A 519 -3.80 11.29 5.24
CA LYS A 519 -4.64 11.69 4.12
C LYS A 519 -5.10 10.43 3.39
N ILE A 520 -6.40 10.18 3.40
CA ILE A 520 -7.00 8.97 2.83
C ILE A 520 -7.90 9.40 1.67
N VAL A 521 -7.55 8.97 0.47
CA VAL A 521 -8.22 9.38 -0.77
C VAL A 521 -8.75 8.14 -1.49
N ARG A 522 -10.03 8.15 -1.89
CA ARG A 522 -10.61 7.08 -2.72
C ARG A 522 -10.32 5.68 -2.17
N SER A 523 -10.64 5.46 -0.91
CA SER A 523 -10.50 4.16 -0.23
C SER A 523 -11.80 3.80 0.46
N GLY A 524 -11.98 2.53 0.84
CA GLY A 524 -13.15 2.06 1.57
C GLY A 524 -14.34 1.77 0.67
N THR A 525 -14.35 0.64 -0.02
CA THR A 525 -15.47 0.17 -0.83
C THR A 525 -16.22 -0.95 -0.14
N LYS A 526 -15.81 -2.17 -0.41
CA LYS A 526 -16.32 -3.36 0.26
C LYS A 526 -15.16 -4.34 0.45
N ASP A 527 -15.35 -5.21 1.39
CA ASP A 527 -14.48 -6.35 1.59
C ASP A 527 -14.92 -7.48 0.65
N ASP A 528 -14.05 -7.91 -0.22
CA ASP A 528 -14.30 -9.01 -1.15
C ASP A 528 -14.59 -10.33 -0.44
N TYR A 529 -14.02 -10.50 0.74
CA TYR A 529 -14.12 -11.73 1.51
C TYR A 529 -15.51 -11.96 2.10
N TYR A 530 -16.11 -10.92 2.69
CA TYR A 530 -17.43 -10.99 3.32
C TYR A 530 -18.52 -10.19 2.60
N GLY A 531 -18.16 -9.47 1.57
CA GLY A 531 -19.08 -8.62 0.83
C GLY A 531 -19.61 -7.41 1.59
N ASN A 532 -18.94 -7.01 2.68
CA ASN A 532 -19.39 -5.90 3.51
C ASN A 532 -18.78 -4.59 3.07
N SER A 533 -19.54 -3.51 3.18
CA SER A 533 -19.00 -2.16 3.02
C SER A 533 -17.91 -1.89 4.05
N ARG A 534 -16.91 -1.09 3.65
CA ARG A 534 -15.80 -0.64 4.48
C ARG A 534 -15.70 0.87 4.46
N GLY A 535 -15.36 1.45 5.59
CA GLY A 535 -15.01 2.85 5.67
C GLY A 535 -13.60 3.14 5.19
N ALA A 536 -13.31 4.39 4.84
CA ALA A 536 -11.93 4.83 4.67
C ALA A 536 -11.11 4.56 5.94
N ILE A 537 -11.70 4.74 7.12
CA ILE A 537 -11.27 4.17 8.40
C ILE A 537 -12.34 3.21 8.89
N ASP A 538 -11.99 1.96 9.17
CA ASP A 538 -12.94 0.89 9.48
C ASP A 538 -12.62 0.19 10.81
N PHE A 539 -13.64 0.05 11.65
CA PHE A 539 -13.57 -0.66 12.92
C PHE A 539 -14.49 -1.88 12.87
N GLN A 540 -13.90 -3.07 12.95
CA GLN A 540 -14.66 -4.31 12.89
C GLN A 540 -14.36 -5.23 14.07
N GLU A 541 -15.34 -5.44 14.93
CA GLU A 541 -15.28 -6.38 16.03
C GLU A 541 -15.92 -7.71 15.67
N MET A 542 -15.20 -8.81 15.85
CA MET A 542 -15.71 -10.17 15.65
C MET A 542 -15.40 -11.08 16.83
N TRP A 543 -14.16 -11.15 17.27
CA TRP A 543 -13.69 -12.04 18.32
C TRP A 543 -13.17 -11.33 19.57
N GLY A 544 -12.88 -10.07 19.50
CA GLY A 544 -12.37 -9.26 20.59
C GLY A 544 -12.87 -7.83 20.49
N THR A 545 -12.74 -7.07 21.56
CA THR A 545 -13.15 -5.67 21.62
C THR A 545 -12.02 -4.76 21.16
N ILE A 546 -12.32 -3.80 20.30
CA ILE A 546 -11.40 -2.75 19.90
C ILE A 546 -11.33 -1.73 21.03
N LEU A 547 -10.13 -1.50 21.55
CA LEU A 547 -9.86 -0.68 22.72
C LEU A 547 -8.69 0.26 22.49
N ASN A 548 -8.70 1.37 23.21
CA ASN A 548 -7.53 2.21 23.43
C ASN A 548 -6.95 2.80 22.13
N ILE A 549 -7.79 3.41 21.33
CA ILE A 549 -7.49 4.00 20.04
C ILE A 549 -7.72 5.50 20.06
N ASP A 550 -6.79 6.28 19.52
CA ASP A 550 -6.95 7.71 19.23
C ASP A 550 -6.99 7.94 17.72
N VAL A 551 -8.07 8.57 17.25
CA VAL A 551 -8.26 8.95 15.85
C VAL A 551 -8.42 10.45 15.79
N LYS A 552 -7.49 11.17 15.14
CA LYS A 552 -7.58 12.63 15.02
C LYS A 552 -6.77 13.18 13.84
N ASP A 553 -7.09 14.39 13.43
CA ASP A 553 -6.36 15.13 12.41
C ASP A 553 -6.22 14.38 11.07
N ASN A 554 -7.14 13.45 10.74
CA ASN A 554 -7.11 12.75 9.47
C ASN A 554 -7.96 13.48 8.44
N ILE A 555 -7.50 13.47 7.19
CA ILE A 555 -8.23 14.01 6.04
C ILE A 555 -8.73 12.84 5.19
N ILE A 556 -10.04 12.73 5.02
CA ILE A 556 -10.66 11.71 4.17
C ILE A 556 -11.26 12.41 2.94
N VAL A 557 -10.83 11.97 1.75
CA VAL A 557 -11.22 12.61 0.49
C VAL A 557 -11.93 11.61 -0.40
N ARG A 558 -13.20 11.89 -0.75
CA ARG A 558 -14.00 11.11 -1.68
C ARG A 558 -13.91 9.59 -1.45
N PRO A 559 -14.28 9.07 -0.28
CA PRO A 559 -14.31 7.63 -0.05
C PRO A 559 -15.27 6.97 -1.04
N PHE A 560 -15.05 5.71 -1.36
CA PHE A 560 -15.96 5.01 -2.27
C PHE A 560 -17.31 4.70 -1.63
N ALA A 561 -17.33 4.40 -0.33
CA ALA A 561 -18.54 4.04 0.41
C ALA A 561 -18.72 4.96 1.63
N GLU A 562 -17.97 4.75 2.67
CA GLU A 562 -18.14 5.40 3.97
C GLU A 562 -16.85 6.04 4.45
N ASP A 563 -16.97 7.13 5.20
CA ASP A 563 -15.80 7.81 5.77
C ASP A 563 -15.17 7.00 6.88
N ILE A 564 -15.91 6.87 7.97
CA ILE A 564 -15.58 6.01 9.08
C ILE A 564 -16.76 5.08 9.33
N ARG A 565 -16.45 3.81 9.40
CA ARG A 565 -17.42 2.77 9.70
C ARG A 565 -17.04 2.04 10.99
N SER A 566 -18.05 1.68 11.77
CA SER A 566 -17.87 0.90 12.98
C SER A 566 -19.01 -0.08 13.19
N ASP A 567 -18.69 -1.22 13.78
CA ASP A 567 -19.69 -2.19 14.26
C ASP A 567 -20.20 -1.86 15.68
N PHE A 568 -19.80 -0.74 16.25
CA PHE A 568 -20.25 -0.25 17.55
C PHE A 568 -20.56 1.24 17.52
N ALA A 569 -21.35 1.72 18.49
CA ALA A 569 -21.70 3.13 18.57
C ALA A 569 -20.51 4.00 19.04
N PHE A 570 -20.38 5.17 18.45
CA PHE A 570 -19.38 6.19 18.84
C PHE A 570 -19.95 7.22 19.80
N ASN A 571 -20.78 6.85 20.77
CA ASN A 571 -21.20 7.77 21.82
C ASN A 571 -20.15 7.84 22.94
N ASP A 572 -20.22 8.86 23.79
CA ASP A 572 -19.25 9.08 24.86
C ASP A 572 -19.10 7.90 25.81
N GLU A 573 -20.19 7.25 26.15
CA GLU A 573 -20.18 6.08 27.03
C GLU A 573 -19.39 4.93 26.39
N GLN A 574 -19.65 4.62 25.13
CA GLN A 574 -18.96 3.59 24.39
C GLN A 574 -17.48 3.92 24.17
N LEU A 575 -17.18 5.13 23.79
CA LEU A 575 -15.80 5.58 23.59
C LEU A 575 -15.01 5.55 24.90
N ASN A 576 -15.59 6.08 25.97
CA ASN A 576 -14.95 6.09 27.29
C ASN A 576 -14.74 4.67 27.87
N SER A 577 -15.73 3.79 27.74
CA SER A 577 -15.62 2.40 28.19
C SER A 577 -14.51 1.65 27.45
N ARG A 578 -14.21 2.03 26.23
CA ARG A 578 -13.17 1.46 25.38
C ARG A 578 -11.82 2.19 25.48
N GLY A 579 -11.72 3.25 26.27
CA GLY A 579 -10.53 4.09 26.32
C GLY A 579 -10.20 4.74 24.99
N MET A 580 -11.19 4.96 24.12
CA MET A 580 -11.02 5.52 22.79
C MET A 580 -11.18 7.04 22.79
N SER A 581 -10.50 7.67 21.86
CA SER A 581 -10.66 9.06 21.52
C SER A 581 -10.81 9.18 20.00
N VAL A 582 -11.86 9.84 19.56
CA VAL A 582 -12.06 10.18 18.16
C VAL A 582 -12.16 11.68 18.05
N GLY A 583 -11.18 12.30 17.36
CA GLY A 583 -10.99 13.73 17.36
C GLY A 583 -10.17 14.24 18.53
N ASP A 584 -9.62 15.39 18.41
CA ASP A 584 -8.72 16.03 19.37
C ASP A 584 -9.43 16.88 20.40
N ASN A 585 -10.70 17.00 20.29
CA ASN A 585 -11.44 17.92 21.09
C ASN A 585 -12.22 17.22 22.20
N PRO A 586 -12.26 17.82 23.39
CA PRO A 586 -13.25 17.46 24.39
C PRO A 586 -14.70 17.57 23.92
N ARG A 587 -15.00 18.27 22.84
CA ARG A 587 -16.31 18.21 22.19
C ARG A 587 -16.47 16.90 21.43
N ARG A 588 -16.95 15.93 22.12
CA ARG A 588 -17.30 14.65 21.55
C ARG A 588 -18.72 14.36 21.81
N ASP A 589 -19.47 15.15 21.33
CA ASP A 589 -20.83 14.99 21.39
C ASP A 589 -21.24 14.60 19.97
N TRP A 590 -21.73 13.42 19.79
CA TRP A 590 -22.22 12.97 18.50
C TRP A 590 -23.49 13.66 18.11
N ASP A 591 -24.18 14.22 19.05
CA ASP A 591 -25.19 15.22 18.81
C ASP A 591 -24.59 16.56 18.46
N GLY A 592 -23.30 16.75 18.65
CA GLY A 592 -22.48 17.92 18.35
C GLY A 592 -21.00 17.58 18.21
N TYR A 593 -20.67 16.33 17.94
CA TYR A 593 -19.29 15.95 17.66
C TYR A 593 -18.84 16.67 16.42
N GLU A 594 -17.90 17.54 16.65
CA GLU A 594 -17.11 18.13 15.60
C GLU A 594 -15.90 17.29 15.39
N PRO A 595 -15.79 16.49 14.34
CA PRO A 595 -14.55 15.92 13.93
C PRO A 595 -13.70 17.03 13.31
N GLN A 596 -13.31 18.03 14.12
CA GLN A 596 -12.48 19.15 13.63
C GLN A 596 -11.19 18.64 12.99
N HIS A 597 -10.85 17.41 13.30
CA HIS A 597 -9.65 16.76 12.88
C HIS A 597 -9.91 15.59 11.95
N LEU A 598 -11.16 15.37 11.55
CA LEU A 598 -11.57 14.36 10.61
C LEU A 598 -12.36 15.05 9.50
N VAL A 599 -11.65 15.55 8.51
CA VAL A 599 -12.27 16.28 7.39
C VAL A 599 -12.58 15.28 6.29
N VAL A 600 -13.84 15.19 5.91
CA VAL A 600 -14.27 14.48 4.72
C VAL A 600 -14.47 15.48 3.60
N ASN A 601 -13.67 15.38 2.58
CA ASN A 601 -13.72 16.31 1.46
C ASN A 601 -14.16 15.61 0.17
N TYR A 602 -15.45 15.52 -0.06
CA TYR A 602 -16.01 15.05 -1.33
C TYR A 602 -17.07 16.01 -1.93
N ALA A 603 -17.14 17.22 -1.42
CA ALA A 603 -17.92 18.25 -2.08
C ALA A 603 -17.21 18.71 -3.36
N ARG A 604 -17.95 18.84 -4.44
CA ARG A 604 -17.43 19.35 -5.71
C ARG A 604 -18.24 20.53 -6.18
N VAL A 605 -17.56 21.61 -6.47
CA VAL A 605 -18.13 22.78 -7.14
C VAL A 605 -17.44 22.92 -8.50
N ASN A 606 -18.24 22.92 -9.57
CA ASN A 606 -17.74 23.06 -10.94
C ASN A 606 -16.61 22.08 -11.30
N GLY A 607 -16.73 20.81 -10.85
CA GLY A 607 -15.76 19.76 -11.14
C GLY A 607 -14.49 19.82 -10.28
N LYS A 608 -14.35 20.82 -9.41
CA LYS A 608 -13.27 20.90 -8.42
C LYS A 608 -13.79 20.53 -7.05
N VAL A 609 -12.94 19.94 -6.23
CA VAL A 609 -13.26 19.72 -4.83
C VAL A 609 -13.37 21.08 -4.16
N ASP A 610 -14.55 21.39 -3.61
CA ASP A 610 -14.75 22.62 -2.83
C ASP A 610 -14.42 22.34 -1.37
N ARG A 611 -13.29 22.87 -0.96
CA ARG A 611 -12.84 22.78 0.41
C ARG A 611 -13.66 23.62 1.37
N GLY A 612 -14.15 24.75 0.93
CA GLY A 612 -14.94 25.63 1.78
C GLY A 612 -16.15 24.92 2.37
N LEU A 613 -16.84 24.10 1.56
CA LEU A 613 -17.94 23.27 2.06
C LEU A 613 -17.48 22.16 3.01
N ALA A 614 -16.31 21.60 2.80
CA ALA A 614 -15.77 20.54 3.65
C ALA A 614 -15.15 21.08 4.94
N GLU A 615 -14.63 22.29 4.92
CA GLU A 615 -14.02 22.94 6.08
C GLU A 615 -15.06 23.57 7.01
N ASP A 616 -16.08 24.18 6.44
CA ASP A 616 -17.17 24.82 7.20
C ASP A 616 -18.23 23.85 7.70
N THR A 617 -18.30 22.68 7.09
CA THR A 617 -19.23 21.62 7.45
C THR A 617 -18.45 20.43 7.95
N ASN A 618 -18.41 20.21 9.23
CA ASN A 618 -17.89 19.00 9.83
C ASN A 618 -18.75 17.83 9.38
N TYR A 619 -18.31 17.15 8.34
CA TYR A 619 -18.96 15.95 7.84
C TYR A 619 -18.74 14.81 8.78
N GLY A 620 -19.85 14.30 9.26
CA GLY A 620 -19.86 13.38 10.36
C GLY A 620 -19.33 12.01 10.01
N LEU A 621 -19.03 11.33 11.06
CA LEU A 621 -18.85 9.92 11.07
C LEU A 621 -20.14 9.24 10.64
N PHE A 622 -20.00 8.24 9.81
CA PHE A 622 -21.06 7.32 9.50
C PHE A 622 -21.05 6.18 10.52
N TRP A 623 -22.12 5.92 11.22
CA TRP A 623 -22.21 4.79 12.10
C TRP A 623 -23.49 4.00 11.88
N TRP A 624 -23.42 2.77 12.31
CA TRP A 624 -24.51 1.82 12.31
C TRP A 624 -25.16 1.76 13.68
N ASP A 625 -26.46 1.92 13.73
CA ASP A 625 -27.25 1.87 14.94
C ASP A 625 -27.92 0.49 15.05
N GLY A 626 -27.14 -0.55 15.29
CA GLY A 626 -27.67 -1.91 15.47
C GLY A 626 -26.70 -3.04 15.15
N ASP A 627 -27.08 -4.24 15.56
CA ASP A 627 -26.39 -5.47 15.21
C ASP A 627 -26.47 -5.66 13.69
N ARG A 628 -25.33 -5.86 13.07
CA ARG A 628 -25.15 -6.14 11.65
C ARG A 628 -26.06 -7.28 11.12
N ASN A 629 -26.31 -8.28 11.95
CA ASN A 629 -27.19 -9.41 11.62
C ASN A 629 -28.64 -9.16 12.01
N ASN A 630 -28.91 -8.07 12.71
CA ASN A 630 -30.21 -7.74 13.23
C ASN A 630 -30.39 -6.23 13.29
N PRO A 631 -30.57 -5.55 12.16
CA PRO A 631 -30.85 -4.12 12.15
C PRO A 631 -32.12 -3.87 12.97
N VAL A 632 -32.04 -2.95 13.92
CA VAL A 632 -33.05 -2.70 14.97
C VAL A 632 -34.45 -2.43 14.44
N ASP A 633 -34.62 -2.13 13.17
CA ASP A 633 -35.94 -2.01 12.52
C ASP A 633 -35.94 -2.26 11.02
N GLY A 634 -34.87 -2.83 10.47
CA GLY A 634 -34.77 -3.06 9.01
C GLY A 634 -34.68 -1.78 8.18
N LYS A 635 -34.52 -0.62 8.80
CA LYS A 635 -34.65 0.67 8.11
C LYS A 635 -33.52 1.66 8.38
N THR A 636 -32.60 1.42 9.32
CA THR A 636 -31.84 2.53 9.83
C THR A 636 -30.39 2.51 9.49
N HIS A 637 -30.15 3.16 8.40
CA HIS A 637 -28.89 3.85 8.21
C HIS A 637 -29.13 5.31 8.47
N ARG A 638 -28.58 5.87 9.57
CA ARG A 638 -28.61 7.30 9.81
C ARG A 638 -27.35 7.90 9.24
N TYR A 639 -27.54 8.85 8.36
CA TYR A 639 -26.45 9.65 7.82
C TYR A 639 -26.35 10.92 8.62
N TRP A 640 -25.19 11.17 9.17
CA TRP A 640 -24.89 12.47 9.74
C TRP A 640 -24.10 13.26 8.72
N ILE A 641 -24.71 14.26 8.24
CA ILE A 641 -24.14 15.28 7.41
C ILE A 641 -24.49 16.56 8.08
N PRO A 642 -23.76 17.46 7.97
CA PRO A 642 -22.79 18.10 8.71
C PRO A 642 -23.18 18.29 10.18
N LYS A 643 -22.21 18.66 10.96
CA LYS A 643 -22.24 19.10 12.34
C LYS A 643 -23.59 19.49 12.89
N ALA A 644 -23.88 18.97 14.07
CA ALA A 644 -24.90 19.38 15.06
C ALA A 644 -26.35 19.39 14.58
N ASP A 645 -26.63 19.81 13.38
CA ASP A 645 -27.96 19.90 12.81
C ASP A 645 -28.06 19.11 11.50
N GLY A 646 -27.39 17.96 11.46
CA GLY A 646 -27.21 17.15 10.28
C GLY A 646 -28.48 16.92 9.47
N VAL A 647 -28.31 16.84 8.19
CA VAL A 647 -29.36 16.46 7.28
C VAL A 647 -29.81 15.05 7.62
N GLN A 648 -31.00 14.91 8.12
CA GLN A 648 -31.65 13.63 8.29
C GLN A 648 -32.48 13.33 7.04
N ILE A 649 -32.12 12.25 6.34
CA ILE A 649 -33.00 11.74 5.26
C ILE A 649 -34.11 10.93 5.90
N ASN A 650 -35.34 11.42 5.77
CA ASN A 650 -36.52 10.76 6.28
C ASN A 650 -37.30 10.08 5.14
N ASP A 651 -38.03 9.03 5.48
CA ASP A 651 -39.01 8.44 4.59
C ASP A 651 -40.01 9.52 4.13
N GLY A 652 -40.15 9.68 2.80
CA GLY A 652 -41.02 10.68 2.20
C GLY A 652 -40.33 11.92 1.63
N MET A 653 -39.01 12.06 1.81
CA MET A 653 -38.25 13.08 1.08
C MET A 653 -38.14 12.71 -0.39
N GLU A 654 -38.42 13.69 -1.24
CA GLU A 654 -38.28 13.52 -2.69
C GLU A 654 -36.80 13.46 -3.07
N PHE A 655 -36.45 12.57 -3.98
CA PHE A 655 -35.13 12.46 -4.56
C PHE A 655 -35.21 12.25 -6.07
N SER A 656 -34.20 12.69 -6.77
CA SER A 656 -34.03 12.38 -8.19
C SER A 656 -33.14 11.15 -8.36
N TRP A 657 -33.38 10.40 -9.45
CA TRP A 657 -32.47 9.38 -9.88
C TRP A 657 -31.50 9.94 -10.91
N GLU A 658 -30.20 9.79 -10.66
CA GLU A 658 -29.15 10.03 -11.63
C GLU A 658 -28.35 8.72 -11.79
N GLY A 659 -28.67 7.94 -12.80
CA GLY A 659 -28.17 6.57 -12.90
C GLY A 659 -28.66 5.72 -11.71
N ASN A 660 -27.75 5.19 -10.91
CA ASN A 660 -28.07 4.45 -9.69
C ASN A 660 -27.87 5.29 -8.40
N ARG A 661 -27.85 6.61 -8.54
CA ARG A 661 -27.69 7.55 -7.42
C ARG A 661 -29.04 8.13 -7.02
N LYS A 662 -29.36 8.10 -5.73
CA LYS A 662 -30.47 8.85 -5.13
C LYS A 662 -29.96 10.22 -4.73
N VAL A 663 -30.40 11.26 -5.41
CA VAL A 663 -29.96 12.65 -5.17
C VAL A 663 -30.99 13.41 -4.35
N TYR A 664 -30.62 13.86 -3.18
CA TYR A 664 -31.38 14.74 -2.31
C TYR A 664 -30.78 16.13 -2.34
N ASN A 665 -31.60 17.16 -2.22
CA ASN A 665 -31.17 18.55 -2.35
C ASN A 665 -31.39 19.30 -1.04
N PHE A 666 -30.39 20.10 -0.65
CA PHE A 666 -30.38 20.88 0.58
C PHE A 666 -29.73 22.24 0.37
N THR A 667 -29.98 23.17 1.28
CA THR A 667 -29.18 24.40 1.38
C THR A 667 -27.88 24.10 2.16
N PRO A 668 -26.76 24.79 1.86
CA PRO A 668 -25.55 24.66 2.68
C PRO A 668 -25.70 25.48 3.98
N GLY A 669 -24.92 25.14 5.01
CA GLY A 669 -24.82 25.88 6.26
C GLY A 669 -25.11 25.04 7.49
N ASP A 670 -25.11 25.68 8.66
CA ASP A 670 -25.29 25.02 9.97
C ASP A 670 -26.68 24.41 10.16
N LYS A 671 -27.66 24.85 9.38
CA LYS A 671 -29.03 24.31 9.35
C LYS A 671 -29.46 24.08 7.90
N PRO A 672 -29.02 23.01 7.27
CA PRO A 672 -29.38 22.72 5.91
C PRO A 672 -30.89 22.48 5.79
N GLU A 673 -31.54 23.24 4.93
CA GLU A 673 -32.94 23.03 4.63
C GLU A 673 -33.14 22.11 3.45
N TYR A 674 -34.03 21.16 3.61
CA TYR A 674 -34.41 20.25 2.52
C TYR A 674 -35.13 21.00 1.39
N LEU A 675 -34.68 20.76 0.18
CA LEU A 675 -35.25 21.35 -1.03
C LEU A 675 -35.97 20.25 -1.86
N PRO A 676 -37.31 20.19 -1.82
CA PRO A 676 -38.07 19.21 -2.59
C PRO A 676 -37.92 19.44 -4.11
N ILE A 677 -37.80 18.39 -4.88
CA ILE A 677 -37.66 18.42 -6.34
C ILE A 677 -38.92 19.00 -7.01
N SER A 678 -40.06 18.80 -6.39
CA SER A 678 -41.35 19.36 -6.85
C SER A 678 -41.38 20.88 -6.87
N SER A 679 -40.39 21.55 -6.27
CA SER A 679 -40.22 22.98 -6.39
C SER A 679 -39.78 23.35 -7.81
N THR A 680 -40.73 23.77 -8.63
CA THR A 680 -40.47 24.17 -10.02
C THR A 680 -39.52 25.36 -10.18
N ARG A 681 -39.16 26.04 -9.09
CA ARG A 681 -38.22 27.18 -9.05
C ARG A 681 -36.79 26.75 -8.66
N PHE A 682 -36.58 25.48 -8.37
CA PHE A 682 -35.38 25.00 -7.79
C PHE A 682 -34.10 25.35 -8.58
N LEU A 683 -34.10 25.13 -9.88
CA LEU A 683 -32.94 25.43 -10.73
C LEU A 683 -32.80 26.94 -11.06
N ASP A 684 -33.89 27.69 -11.08
CA ASP A 684 -33.88 29.09 -11.45
C ASP A 684 -33.45 30.02 -10.31
N ASP A 685 -33.77 29.67 -9.08
CA ASP A 685 -33.54 30.47 -7.88
C ASP A 685 -32.29 30.10 -7.09
N TYR A 686 -31.62 28.99 -7.44
CA TYR A 686 -30.51 28.44 -6.67
C TYR A 686 -29.24 28.29 -7.49
N THR A 687 -28.12 28.47 -6.82
CA THR A 687 -26.77 28.22 -7.37
C THR A 687 -26.22 26.92 -6.76
N TYR A 688 -25.76 26.00 -7.57
CA TYR A 688 -25.12 24.75 -7.14
C TYR A 688 -23.85 25.04 -6.35
N GLN A 689 -23.74 24.47 -5.15
CA GLN A 689 -22.61 24.66 -4.24
C GLN A 689 -21.71 23.44 -4.12
N GLY A 690 -22.19 22.25 -4.45
CA GLY A 690 -21.43 21.03 -4.39
C GLY A 690 -22.29 19.82 -4.02
N GLU A 691 -21.70 18.65 -4.01
CA GLU A 691 -22.40 17.44 -3.61
C GLU A 691 -21.53 16.54 -2.75
N MET A 692 -22.16 15.76 -1.90
CA MET A 692 -21.61 14.66 -1.15
C MET A 692 -22.24 13.38 -1.63
N ALA A 693 -21.42 12.37 -1.90
CA ALA A 693 -21.90 11.04 -2.23
C ALA A 693 -21.64 10.09 -1.07
N GLN A 694 -22.70 9.42 -0.61
CA GLN A 694 -22.61 8.40 0.42
C GLN A 694 -23.28 7.13 -0.07
N SER A 695 -22.73 6.00 0.25
CA SER A 695 -23.34 4.71 0.00
C SER A 695 -23.76 4.05 1.30
N PHE A 696 -24.79 3.21 1.21
CA PHE A 696 -25.16 2.35 2.32
C PHE A 696 -24.13 1.25 2.51
N GLN A 697 -24.15 0.61 3.67
CA GLN A 697 -23.33 -0.56 3.96
C GLN A 697 -23.56 -1.71 2.98
N ASP A 698 -24.79 -1.88 2.50
CA ASP A 698 -25.07 -2.83 1.43
C ASP A 698 -24.61 -2.23 0.09
N PRO A 699 -23.56 -2.79 -0.53
CA PRO A 699 -23.05 -2.30 -1.81
C PRO A 699 -24.07 -2.45 -2.97
N ASN A 700 -25.16 -3.18 -2.75
CA ASN A 700 -26.25 -3.29 -3.72
C ASN A 700 -27.28 -2.15 -3.61
N GLN A 701 -27.17 -1.34 -2.56
CA GLN A 701 -28.01 -0.16 -2.42
C GLN A 701 -27.53 0.98 -3.33
N PRO A 702 -28.45 1.77 -3.85
CA PRO A 702 -28.08 2.94 -4.63
C PRO A 702 -27.24 3.90 -3.81
N GLN A 703 -26.26 4.54 -4.45
CA GLN A 703 -25.51 5.58 -3.81
C GLN A 703 -26.41 6.75 -3.42
N THR A 704 -26.36 7.18 -2.19
CA THR A 704 -27.07 8.38 -1.74
C THR A 704 -26.20 9.59 -1.95
N VAL A 705 -26.71 10.59 -2.62
CA VAL A 705 -26.03 11.86 -2.90
C VAL A 705 -26.82 12.98 -2.25
N ILE A 706 -26.13 13.85 -1.57
CA ILE A 706 -26.67 15.09 -1.03
C ILE A 706 -26.05 16.23 -1.79
N ARG A 707 -26.90 17.02 -2.41
CA ARG A 707 -26.50 18.13 -3.24
C ARG A 707 -26.90 19.43 -2.57
N PHE A 708 -25.97 20.35 -2.49
CA PHE A 708 -26.16 21.63 -1.84
C PHE A 708 -26.39 22.74 -2.86
N TRP A 709 -27.32 23.61 -2.52
CA TRP A 709 -27.74 24.74 -3.37
C TRP A 709 -27.94 25.99 -2.51
N SER A 710 -27.25 27.07 -2.82
CA SER A 710 -27.52 28.38 -2.18
C SER A 710 -28.56 29.15 -2.97
N HIS A 711 -29.38 29.92 -2.27
CA HIS A 711 -30.24 30.90 -2.91
C HIS A 711 -29.40 31.91 -3.69
N LYS A 712 -29.85 32.32 -4.90
CA LYS A 712 -29.14 33.33 -5.71
C LYS A 712 -29.15 34.67 -5.04
#